data_b9ffaa890a29144acf598049a0f7f8c6
#
_entry.id   b9ffaa890a29144acf598049a0f7f8c6
#
_cell.length_a   1.000
_cell.length_b   1.000
_cell.length_c   1.000
_cell.angle_alpha   90.00
_cell.angle_beta   90.00
_cell.angle_gamma   90.00
#
_symmetry.space_group_name_H-M   'P 1'
#
loop_
_entity.id
_entity.type
_entity.pdbx_description
1 polymer ?
#
loop_
_entity_poly.entity_id
_entity_poly.type
_entity_poly.pdbx_seq_one_letter_code
_entity_poly.pdbx_strand_id
1 'polypeptide(L)'
;MDQNVHTIFKLGKRLAERDEMTTPWRFNNLDLIRNPDPGKTIKQKKLINLWNHHHFTDGMVYVHLHHPQYKEDILVRAHPDPCSNGSMTCRWPEESRRITENADILNIILTDGLSVFLIPTRLKDVQKDHFTIHLPDKGYILGQRQGRRYLCRGIDAEVVQNGFRARGQLMDFSALALGVEVKPETTGSFRWFNADCPSIVNLYRDGQMIFSASCHCIRQTSDQATRDIVFAPVTSQMNRFPKKKWRDPRVRVTPMPNITFDHPATKKKIQLDIHDLSTSGFAVYLSADEDVLMAGMIIPDLTINYAGALKIQCKAQVLYRREDKKKSIRYGFVILDMDVVNYDRLSHIVMNVVDPGTHVADEVDVDQLWEFLFDSGFIYPKKYNLIQAYRQPMKETYRRLYRDNPEIITQITYQRNGRIYGHASMIRSYKRTWMVHHLAARPLNNKRTGLQVLKQIMHYFNGLYRLPAVEMDYMMFYFRPENSFPDHFFGGFARHLHNPRACSLDLFSYLSYPASGVRQPLPEGWSLEPFISSDIGELDRFYRNASGGLLLDVLRLGKDNEDGESLSHLYARHGFKRSCQSFSLKQNGMLKAVLIVDQSDPGLSLSDFLNGIKILVTDAAGLPWEVLSAAISQLTGCYNIDKIPLLVYPSSYLEAKGVPFEKRYNLWIIDGHYAREYSEYMMENAKLRLSFLIRALMKKYLKKHDG
;
A
#
# COMPACT_ATOMS: atom_id res chain seq x y z
N MET A 1 54.10 -26.90 29.15
CA MET A 1 53.68 -25.47 28.94
C MET A 1 53.26 -25.20 27.48
N ASP A 2 54.02 -25.72 26.50
CA ASP A 2 53.77 -25.42 25.05
C ASP A 2 52.43 -25.92 24.48
N GLN A 3 51.92 -27.05 24.87
CA GLN A 3 50.60 -27.55 24.36
C GLN A 3 49.41 -26.68 24.77
N ASN A 4 49.48 -26.08 25.97
CA ASN A 4 48.44 -25.24 26.46
C ASN A 4 48.40 -23.88 25.74
N VAL A 5 49.57 -23.30 25.39
CA VAL A 5 49.65 -22.02 24.66
C VAL A 5 49.17 -22.19 23.24
N HIS A 6 49.57 -23.30 22.58
CA HIS A 6 49.10 -23.59 21.21
C HIS A 6 47.54 -23.81 21.17
N THR A 7 47.01 -24.46 22.18
CA THR A 7 45.57 -24.69 22.32
C THR A 7 44.82 -23.34 22.58
N ILE A 8 45.40 -22.48 23.42
CA ILE A 8 44.86 -21.11 23.71
C ILE A 8 44.93 -20.25 22.46
N PHE A 9 46.02 -20.30 21.69
CA PHE A 9 46.15 -19.53 20.43
C PHE A 9 45.17 -20.04 19.38
N LYS A 10 44.97 -21.37 19.23
CA LYS A 10 43.92 -21.94 18.38
C LYS A 10 42.51 -21.59 18.87
N LEU A 11 42.29 -21.55 20.19
CA LEU A 11 41.03 -21.09 20.78
C LEU A 11 40.78 -19.62 20.51
N GLY A 12 41.86 -18.80 20.58
CA GLY A 12 41.85 -17.40 20.22
C GLY A 12 41.56 -17.17 18.75
N LYS A 13 42.10 -17.99 17.87
CA LYS A 13 41.80 -17.99 16.43
C LYS A 13 40.30 -18.36 16.21
N ARG A 14 39.77 -19.39 16.92
CA ARG A 14 38.35 -19.74 16.88
C ARG A 14 37.45 -18.68 17.50
N LEU A 15 37.88 -17.98 18.54
CA LEU A 15 37.15 -16.87 19.15
C LEU A 15 37.20 -15.66 18.24
N ALA A 16 38.36 -15.35 17.65
CA ALA A 16 38.54 -14.31 16.62
C ALA A 16 37.72 -14.65 15.36
N GLU A 17 37.66 -15.91 14.94
CA GLU A 17 36.78 -16.39 13.85
C GLU A 17 35.31 -16.27 14.20
N ARG A 18 34.90 -16.51 15.45
CA ARG A 18 33.53 -16.21 15.93
C ARG A 18 33.24 -14.73 16.00
N ASP A 19 34.21 -13.93 16.42
CA ASP A 19 34.13 -12.46 16.42
C ASP A 19 34.28 -11.83 15.03
N GLU A 20 34.85 -12.56 14.04
CA GLU A 20 34.87 -12.20 12.63
C GLU A 20 33.46 -11.96 12.05
N MET A 21 32.41 -12.54 12.67
CA MET A 21 31.01 -12.31 12.30
C MET A 21 30.59 -10.85 12.46
N THR A 22 31.26 -10.10 13.31
CA THR A 22 30.98 -8.68 13.55
C THR A 22 32.03 -7.74 12.94
N THR A 23 33.09 -8.29 12.28
CA THR A 23 34.03 -7.44 11.56
C THR A 23 33.39 -6.90 10.28
N PRO A 24 33.39 -5.58 10.09
CA PRO A 24 32.87 -4.97 8.86
C PRO A 24 33.62 -5.41 7.61
N TRP A 25 34.69 -6.19 7.78
CA TRP A 25 35.55 -6.63 6.69
C TRP A 25 36.20 -7.97 7.00
N ARG A 26 35.94 -9.00 6.17
CA ARG A 26 36.72 -10.24 6.21
C ARG A 26 38.02 -10.02 5.44
N PHE A 27 39.13 -10.06 6.14
CA PHE A 27 40.42 -10.11 5.53
C PHE A 27 40.72 -11.54 5.05
N ASN A 28 40.17 -11.93 3.91
CA ASN A 28 40.60 -13.16 3.24
C ASN A 28 42.00 -13.01 2.61
N ASN A 29 42.63 -11.84 2.72
CA ASN A 29 43.91 -11.52 2.05
C ASN A 29 44.83 -10.79 3.04
N LEU A 30 45.44 -11.54 3.94
CA LEU A 30 46.48 -11.06 4.86
C LEU A 30 47.65 -10.41 4.12
N ASP A 31 47.86 -10.75 2.83
CA ASP A 31 48.89 -10.15 1.99
C ASP A 31 48.73 -8.65 1.80
N LEU A 32 47.48 -8.13 1.74
CA LEU A 32 47.22 -6.69 1.68
C LEU A 32 47.55 -5.97 2.99
N ILE A 33 47.48 -6.67 4.11
CA ILE A 33 47.84 -6.11 5.41
C ILE A 33 49.38 -6.08 5.55
N ARG A 34 50.07 -7.11 5.05
CA ARG A 34 51.51 -7.21 5.10
C ARG A 34 52.23 -6.25 4.13
N ASN A 35 51.64 -6.03 2.95
CA ASN A 35 52.17 -5.20 1.90
C ASN A 35 51.18 -4.14 1.42
N PRO A 36 50.92 -3.08 2.21
CA PRO A 36 49.98 -2.03 1.83
C PRO A 36 50.52 -1.21 0.64
N ASP A 37 49.60 -0.77 -0.25
CA ASP A 37 49.92 0.08 -1.39
C ASP A 37 50.47 1.43 -0.90
N PRO A 38 51.78 1.76 -1.16
CA PRO A 38 52.40 2.99 -0.70
C PRO A 38 51.77 4.27 -1.31
N GLY A 39 51.05 4.15 -2.43
CA GLY A 39 50.38 5.27 -3.10
C GLY A 39 49.08 5.69 -2.43
N LYS A 40 48.47 4.83 -1.62
CA LYS A 40 47.18 5.09 -0.96
C LYS A 40 47.36 5.37 0.53
N THR A 41 47.58 6.62 0.89
CA THR A 41 47.85 7.02 2.27
C THR A 41 46.78 7.97 2.84
N ILE A 42 46.70 7.99 4.16
CA ILE A 42 45.89 8.91 4.94
C ILE A 42 46.78 9.77 5.85
N LYS A 43 46.53 11.07 5.90
CA LYS A 43 47.32 12.02 6.70
C LYS A 43 47.00 11.85 8.21
N GLN A 44 48.02 12.11 9.04
CA GLN A 44 47.95 12.03 10.50
C GLN A 44 46.72 12.72 11.12
N LYS A 45 46.39 13.94 10.70
CA LYS A 45 45.22 14.68 11.21
C LYS A 45 43.91 13.92 11.01
N LYS A 46 43.75 13.24 9.87
CA LYS A 46 42.55 12.43 9.59
C LYS A 46 42.55 11.15 10.41
N LEU A 47 43.70 10.54 10.67
CA LEU A 47 43.84 9.39 11.56
C LEU A 47 43.41 9.72 13.00
N ILE A 48 43.88 10.84 13.53
CA ILE A 48 43.48 11.32 14.88
C ILE A 48 41.98 11.50 14.97
N ASN A 49 41.38 12.14 13.97
CA ASN A 49 39.93 12.37 13.97
C ASN A 49 39.15 11.04 13.92
N LEU A 50 39.55 10.08 13.09
CA LEU A 50 38.91 8.75 13.03
C LEU A 50 39.10 7.98 14.34
N TRP A 51 40.29 8.01 14.90
CA TRP A 51 40.57 7.36 16.17
C TRP A 51 39.73 7.89 17.30
N ASN A 52 39.70 9.22 17.47
CA ASN A 52 38.89 9.88 18.51
C ASN A 52 37.39 9.69 18.28
N HIS A 53 36.94 9.59 17.01
CA HIS A 53 35.56 9.24 16.69
C HIS A 53 35.21 7.81 17.14
N HIS A 54 36.10 6.83 16.92
CA HIS A 54 35.89 5.47 17.44
C HIS A 54 35.81 5.44 18.94
N HIS A 55 36.70 6.14 19.66
CA HIS A 55 36.61 6.28 21.11
C HIS A 55 35.28 6.90 21.53
N PHE A 56 34.90 8.03 20.94
CA PHE A 56 33.66 8.77 21.30
C PHE A 56 32.38 7.95 21.09
N THR A 57 32.39 7.02 20.12
CA THR A 57 31.24 6.18 19.78
C THR A 57 31.32 4.78 20.40
N ASP A 58 32.18 4.54 21.38
CA ASP A 58 32.47 3.23 21.99
C ASP A 58 32.78 2.15 20.93
N GLY A 59 33.37 2.58 19.81
CA GLY A 59 33.81 1.71 18.74
C GLY A 59 35.07 0.92 19.09
N MET A 60 35.31 -0.15 18.35
CA MET A 60 36.49 -0.98 18.51
C MET A 60 37.42 -0.84 17.29
N VAL A 61 38.70 -1.05 17.52
CA VAL A 61 39.71 -1.22 16.47
C VAL A 61 40.19 -2.66 16.43
N TYR A 62 40.79 -3.08 15.33
CA TYR A 62 41.35 -4.43 15.21
C TYR A 62 42.88 -4.33 15.24
N VAL A 63 43.47 -5.17 16.06
CA VAL A 63 44.94 -5.26 16.21
C VAL A 63 45.41 -6.52 15.52
N HIS A 64 46.30 -6.37 14.56
CA HIS A 64 46.97 -7.45 13.85
C HIS A 64 48.14 -7.97 14.68
N LEU A 65 48.04 -9.20 15.15
CA LEU A 65 49.01 -9.89 15.96
C LEU A 65 49.67 -11.00 15.17
N HIS A 66 50.99 -11.19 15.35
CA HIS A 66 51.75 -12.31 14.83
C HIS A 66 52.37 -13.11 15.99
N HIS A 67 52.21 -14.41 15.98
CA HIS A 67 52.85 -15.25 16.96
C HIS A 67 54.14 -15.85 16.36
N PRO A 68 55.33 -15.45 16.83
CA PRO A 68 56.59 -15.80 16.20
C PRO A 68 56.86 -17.30 16.18
N GLN A 69 56.47 -18.04 17.22
CA GLN A 69 56.71 -19.48 17.31
C GLN A 69 55.78 -20.28 16.39
N TYR A 70 54.51 -19.89 16.22
CA TYR A 70 53.54 -20.64 15.41
C TYR A 70 53.41 -20.06 13.99
N LYS A 71 54.05 -18.93 13.70
CA LYS A 71 53.99 -18.23 12.42
C LYS A 71 52.55 -17.96 11.95
N GLU A 72 51.63 -17.76 12.90
CA GLU A 72 50.21 -17.48 12.66
C GLU A 72 49.92 -16.01 12.93
N ASP A 73 49.04 -15.44 12.07
CA ASP A 73 48.52 -14.09 12.21
C ASP A 73 47.05 -14.14 12.64
N ILE A 74 46.68 -13.28 13.59
CA ILE A 74 45.31 -13.13 14.05
C ILE A 74 44.94 -11.65 14.18
N LEU A 75 43.64 -11.37 14.10
CA LEU A 75 43.09 -10.04 14.36
C LEU A 75 42.32 -10.10 15.67
N VAL A 76 42.67 -9.24 16.62
CA VAL A 76 42.06 -9.15 17.93
C VAL A 76 41.44 -7.75 18.12
N ARG A 77 40.28 -7.67 18.75
CA ARG A 77 39.65 -6.38 19.04
C ARG A 77 40.33 -5.68 20.23
N ALA A 78 40.37 -4.34 20.13
CA ALA A 78 40.79 -3.49 21.25
C ALA A 78 39.96 -2.21 21.29
N HIS A 79 39.84 -1.63 22.47
CA HIS A 79 39.19 -0.34 22.68
C HIS A 79 40.23 0.79 22.58
N PRO A 80 40.02 1.75 21.67
CA PRO A 80 40.92 2.90 21.59
C PRO A 80 40.66 3.88 22.73
N ASP A 81 41.71 4.42 23.34
CA ASP A 81 41.63 5.61 24.21
C ASP A 81 41.78 6.87 23.35
N PRO A 82 41.45 8.07 23.91
CA PRO A 82 41.63 9.31 23.17
C PRO A 82 43.11 9.49 22.79
N CYS A 83 43.32 9.90 21.53
CA CYS A 83 44.67 10.22 21.06
C CYS A 83 45.16 11.49 21.77
N SER A 84 46.28 11.38 22.51
CA SER A 84 46.86 12.48 23.28
C SER A 84 48.40 12.47 23.20
N ASN A 85 49.03 13.65 23.26
CA ASN A 85 50.48 13.81 23.35
C ASN A 85 51.31 12.99 22.34
N GLY A 86 50.83 12.87 21.08
CA GLY A 86 51.53 12.13 20.03
C GLY A 86 51.56 10.61 20.21
N SER A 87 50.63 10.05 20.98
CA SER A 87 50.47 8.62 21.20
C SER A 87 49.00 8.15 21.08
N MET A 88 48.85 6.88 20.74
CA MET A 88 47.55 6.18 20.62
C MET A 88 47.60 4.95 21.51
N THR A 89 46.66 4.82 22.42
CA THR A 89 46.56 3.72 23.38
C THR A 89 45.35 2.84 23.07
N CYS A 90 45.51 1.53 23.15
CA CYS A 90 44.45 0.53 23.02
C CYS A 90 44.37 -0.32 24.29
N ARG A 91 43.15 -0.57 24.78
CA ARG A 91 42.88 -1.51 25.87
C ARG A 91 42.32 -2.83 25.35
N TRP A 92 42.85 -3.91 25.90
CA TRP A 92 42.34 -5.23 25.58
C TRP A 92 41.06 -5.55 26.33
N PRO A 93 40.01 -6.11 25.68
CA PRO A 93 38.91 -6.76 26.37
C PRO A 93 39.44 -7.89 27.26
N GLU A 94 38.76 -8.19 28.36
CA GLU A 94 39.20 -9.23 29.31
C GLU A 94 39.42 -10.58 28.65
N GLU A 95 38.54 -10.94 27.72
CA GLU A 95 38.58 -12.20 26.97
C GLU A 95 39.83 -12.32 26.07
N SER A 96 40.38 -11.20 25.62
CA SER A 96 41.49 -11.16 24.67
C SER A 96 42.88 -11.15 25.36
N ARG A 97 42.96 -10.84 26.63
CA ARG A 97 44.23 -10.66 27.37
C ARG A 97 45.15 -11.88 27.32
N ARG A 98 44.57 -13.09 27.35
CA ARG A 98 45.37 -14.34 27.29
C ARG A 98 45.91 -14.63 25.90
N ILE A 99 45.30 -14.09 24.86
CA ILE A 99 45.64 -14.35 23.46
C ILE A 99 46.81 -13.45 23.04
N THR A 100 46.97 -12.30 23.69
CA THR A 100 47.95 -11.28 23.36
C THR A 100 49.33 -11.51 24.05
N GLU A 101 49.42 -12.46 25.00
CA GLU A 101 50.65 -12.82 25.66
C GLU A 101 51.59 -13.49 24.61
N ASN A 102 52.82 -12.97 24.44
CA ASN A 102 53.85 -13.42 23.50
C ASN A 102 53.56 -13.26 21.99
N ALA A 103 52.62 -12.39 21.60
CA ALA A 103 52.38 -12.06 20.21
C ALA A 103 52.93 -10.68 19.86
N ASP A 104 53.53 -10.56 18.66
CA ASP A 104 54.00 -9.29 18.14
C ASP A 104 52.86 -8.47 17.56
N ILE A 105 52.75 -7.21 18.00
CA ILE A 105 51.75 -6.26 17.49
C ILE A 105 52.31 -5.63 16.22
N LEU A 106 51.71 -5.96 15.07
CA LEU A 106 52.20 -5.50 13.76
C LEU A 106 51.52 -4.23 13.28
N ASN A 107 50.19 -4.19 13.29
CA ASN A 107 49.42 -3.09 12.73
C ASN A 107 48.10 -2.92 13.50
N ILE A 108 47.50 -1.73 13.43
CA ILE A 108 46.14 -1.49 13.84
C ILE A 108 45.26 -1.19 12.63
N ILE A 109 44.05 -1.74 12.61
CA ILE A 109 43.13 -1.60 11.52
C ILE A 109 41.88 -0.92 12.06
N LEU A 110 41.44 0.12 11.37
CA LEU A 110 40.19 0.81 11.68
C LEU A 110 39.43 1.14 10.40
N THR A 111 38.11 1.47 10.53
CA THR A 111 37.26 1.74 9.38
C THR A 111 36.34 2.91 9.65
N ASP A 112 36.08 3.75 8.65
CA ASP A 112 35.02 4.77 8.69
C ASP A 112 33.67 4.27 8.08
N GLY A 113 33.60 2.94 7.85
CA GLY A 113 32.44 2.31 7.20
C GLY A 113 32.56 2.28 5.67
N LEU A 114 33.33 3.17 5.06
CA LEU A 114 33.59 3.21 3.62
C LEU A 114 34.97 2.68 3.29
N SER A 115 36.00 3.14 4.02
CA SER A 115 37.39 2.77 3.81
C SER A 115 37.96 2.02 5.01
N VAL A 116 38.91 1.15 4.76
CA VAL A 116 39.67 0.44 5.77
C VAL A 116 41.09 0.99 5.80
N PHE A 117 41.52 1.37 6.97
CA PHE A 117 42.78 2.03 7.21
C PHE A 117 43.71 1.13 8.02
N LEU A 118 44.96 1.04 7.60
CA LEU A 118 46.01 0.37 8.32
C LEU A 118 46.91 1.42 8.96
N ILE A 119 47.11 1.27 10.25
CA ILE A 119 48.03 2.07 11.03
C ILE A 119 49.24 1.20 11.38
N PRO A 120 50.41 1.44 10.82
CA PRO A 120 51.63 0.72 11.20
C PRO A 120 51.98 1.06 12.66
N THR A 121 52.32 0.05 13.45
CA THR A 121 52.59 0.21 14.86
C THR A 121 54.09 0.40 15.12
N ARG A 122 54.41 1.43 15.87
CA ARG A 122 55.69 1.59 16.55
C ARG A 122 55.42 1.64 18.05
N LEU A 123 55.66 0.52 18.72
CA LEU A 123 55.35 0.35 20.13
C LEU A 123 56.12 1.35 20.99
N LYS A 124 55.41 1.94 21.95
CA LYS A 124 55.97 2.82 22.97
C LYS A 124 55.94 2.14 24.37
N ASP A 125 54.86 1.44 24.67
CA ASP A 125 54.66 0.71 25.91
C ASP A 125 53.68 -0.45 25.66
N VAL A 126 53.90 -1.58 26.36
CA VAL A 126 53.03 -2.78 26.28
C VAL A 126 52.80 -3.29 27.71
N GLN A 127 51.56 -3.34 28.15
CA GLN A 127 51.17 -3.87 29.44
C GLN A 127 50.11 -5.00 29.28
N LYS A 128 49.77 -5.69 30.35
CA LYS A 128 48.80 -6.82 30.30
C LYS A 128 47.41 -6.44 29.81
N ASP A 129 46.96 -5.20 30.09
CA ASP A 129 45.62 -4.70 29.85
C ASP A 129 45.57 -3.69 28.71
N HIS A 130 46.70 -3.10 28.32
CA HIS A 130 46.76 -2.12 27.24
C HIS A 130 48.14 -2.07 26.58
N PHE A 131 48.18 -1.43 25.42
CA PHE A 131 49.42 -1.07 24.74
C PHE A 131 49.32 0.33 24.14
N THR A 132 50.46 0.99 24.03
CA THR A 132 50.56 2.35 23.47
C THR A 132 51.53 2.36 22.30
N ILE A 133 51.17 3.03 21.23
CA ILE A 133 52.00 3.24 20.05
C ILE A 133 52.32 4.73 19.86
N HIS A 134 53.45 5.03 19.20
CA HIS A 134 53.70 6.36 18.69
C HIS A 134 52.72 6.69 17.59
N LEU A 135 52.17 7.89 17.58
CA LEU A 135 51.30 8.38 16.53
C LEU A 135 52.10 8.42 15.19
N PRO A 136 51.69 7.64 14.16
CA PRO A 136 52.38 7.63 12.90
C PRO A 136 52.09 8.89 12.07
N ASP A 137 53.03 9.31 11.21
CA ASP A 137 52.85 10.46 10.32
C ASP A 137 51.76 10.20 9.27
N LYS A 138 51.59 8.95 8.87
CA LYS A 138 50.60 8.50 7.90
C LYS A 138 50.16 7.06 8.17
N GLY A 139 48.92 6.74 7.75
CA GLY A 139 48.44 5.37 7.61
C GLY A 139 48.21 5.02 6.14
N TYR A 140 47.81 3.78 5.87
CA TYR A 140 47.54 3.28 4.54
C TYR A 140 46.04 2.98 4.36
N ILE A 141 45.53 3.14 3.16
CA ILE A 141 44.15 2.77 2.79
C ILE A 141 44.24 1.39 2.13
N LEU A 142 43.76 0.35 2.82
CA LEU A 142 43.76 -1.03 2.33
C LEU A 142 42.71 -1.28 1.26
N GLY A 143 41.59 -0.59 1.36
CA GLY A 143 40.49 -0.72 0.41
C GLY A 143 39.43 0.32 0.63
N GLN A 144 38.70 0.62 -0.42
CA GLN A 144 37.53 1.48 -0.38
C GLN A 144 36.33 0.68 -0.90
N ARG A 145 35.25 0.68 -0.11
CA ARG A 145 34.00 0.03 -0.49
C ARG A 145 33.23 0.90 -1.47
N GLN A 146 32.40 0.29 -2.29
CA GLN A 146 31.52 1.00 -3.21
C GLN A 146 30.39 1.77 -2.47
N GLY A 147 30.10 1.40 -1.20
CA GLY A 147 29.10 2.07 -0.37
C GLY A 147 29.41 1.93 1.12
N ARG A 148 28.97 2.94 1.89
CA ARG A 148 29.12 2.94 3.34
C ARG A 148 28.33 1.81 3.96
N ARG A 149 28.90 1.09 4.96
CA ARG A 149 28.22 0.08 5.75
C ARG A 149 27.83 0.61 7.12
N TYR A 150 26.65 0.20 7.57
CA TYR A 150 26.08 0.55 8.84
C TYR A 150 25.88 -0.73 9.64
N LEU A 151 26.48 -0.81 10.82
CA LEU A 151 26.25 -1.91 11.76
C LEU A 151 24.83 -1.80 12.32
N CYS A 152 24.16 -2.95 12.47
CA CYS A 152 22.81 -3.04 12.94
C CYS A 152 22.71 -3.92 14.20
N ARG A 153 21.72 -3.64 15.05
CA ARG A 153 21.38 -4.46 16.22
C ARG A 153 19.87 -4.50 16.38
N GLY A 154 19.35 -5.63 16.87
CA GLY A 154 17.91 -5.78 17.15
C GLY A 154 17.03 -5.72 15.91
N ILE A 155 17.51 -6.26 14.79
CA ILE A 155 16.75 -6.42 13.55
C ILE A 155 16.76 -7.90 13.19
N ASP A 156 15.59 -8.53 13.30
CA ASP A 156 15.42 -9.94 12.95
C ASP A 156 15.48 -10.13 11.44
N ALA A 157 16.13 -11.22 11.02
CA ALA A 157 16.28 -11.59 9.62
C ALA A 157 15.64 -12.96 9.37
N GLU A 158 14.86 -13.06 8.29
CA GLU A 158 14.31 -14.30 7.77
C GLU A 158 14.77 -14.48 6.32
N VAL A 159 15.35 -15.63 6.01
CA VAL A 159 15.77 -16.02 4.66
C VAL A 159 14.92 -17.19 4.20
N VAL A 160 14.24 -17.05 3.08
CA VAL A 160 13.36 -18.07 2.52
C VAL A 160 13.81 -18.45 1.11
N GLN A 161 13.98 -19.74 0.86
CA GLN A 161 14.28 -20.27 -0.46
C GLN A 161 13.61 -21.66 -0.62
N ASN A 162 12.87 -21.85 -1.72
CA ASN A 162 12.17 -23.10 -2.04
C ASN A 162 11.28 -23.64 -0.91
N GLY A 163 10.64 -22.75 -0.13
CA GLY A 163 9.78 -23.13 0.99
C GLY A 163 10.49 -23.41 2.31
N PHE A 164 11.83 -23.48 2.32
CA PHE A 164 12.63 -23.62 3.54
C PHE A 164 12.98 -22.24 4.12
N ARG A 165 13.21 -22.19 5.44
CA ARG A 165 13.48 -20.96 6.17
C ARG A 165 14.72 -21.07 7.04
N ALA A 166 15.42 -19.93 7.13
CA ALA A 166 16.44 -19.69 8.15
C ALA A 166 16.14 -18.37 8.85
N ARG A 167 16.35 -18.29 10.15
CA ARG A 167 16.13 -17.09 10.96
C ARG A 167 17.38 -16.68 11.71
N GLY A 168 17.50 -15.39 11.98
CA GLY A 168 18.61 -14.79 12.70
C GLY A 168 18.54 -13.28 12.76
N GLN A 169 19.68 -12.62 12.59
CA GLN A 169 19.83 -11.18 12.78
C GLN A 169 20.50 -10.49 11.58
N LEU A 170 20.11 -9.23 11.31
CA LEU A 170 20.86 -8.36 10.43
C LEU A 170 22.09 -7.84 11.16
N MET A 171 23.27 -8.11 10.61
CA MET A 171 24.53 -7.68 11.17
C MET A 171 24.95 -6.30 10.66
N ASP A 172 24.91 -6.11 9.36
CA ASP A 172 25.22 -4.84 8.70
C ASP A 172 24.42 -4.68 7.39
N PHE A 173 24.29 -3.44 6.94
CA PHE A 173 23.79 -3.13 5.61
C PHE A 173 24.51 -1.95 4.97
N SER A 174 24.42 -1.85 3.65
CA SER A 174 24.75 -0.69 2.83
C SER A 174 23.62 -0.46 1.83
N ALA A 175 23.69 0.60 1.04
CA ALA A 175 22.71 0.83 -0.03
C ALA A 175 22.64 -0.30 -1.08
N LEU A 176 23.67 -1.15 -1.16
CA LEU A 176 23.83 -2.19 -2.18
C LEU A 176 23.71 -3.62 -1.65
N ALA A 177 23.99 -3.85 -0.37
CA ALA A 177 24.03 -5.20 0.20
C ALA A 177 23.74 -5.19 1.70
N LEU A 178 23.27 -6.32 2.20
CA LEU A 178 23.01 -6.60 3.61
C LEU A 178 23.70 -7.89 4.05
N GLY A 179 24.20 -7.92 5.27
CA GLY A 179 24.82 -9.09 5.90
C GLY A 179 23.94 -9.63 7.02
N VAL A 180 23.59 -10.90 6.97
CA VAL A 180 22.77 -11.56 7.97
C VAL A 180 23.49 -12.77 8.56
N GLU A 181 23.29 -12.99 9.85
CA GLU A 181 23.65 -14.25 10.52
C GLU A 181 22.37 -15.04 10.76
N VAL A 182 22.28 -16.25 10.21
CA VAL A 182 21.05 -17.04 10.25
C VAL A 182 21.30 -18.51 10.60
N LYS A 183 20.28 -19.14 11.22
CA LYS A 183 20.23 -20.56 11.54
C LYS A 183 19.06 -21.22 10.80
N PRO A 184 19.19 -22.45 10.29
CA PRO A 184 18.09 -23.14 9.63
C PRO A 184 16.99 -23.49 10.65
N GLU A 185 15.73 -23.25 10.29
CA GLU A 185 14.59 -23.46 11.18
C GLU A 185 14.06 -24.91 11.12
N THR A 186 13.98 -25.48 9.92
CA THR A 186 13.20 -26.71 9.69
C THR A 186 14.06 -27.97 9.58
N THR A 187 15.32 -27.89 9.17
CA THR A 187 16.14 -29.05 8.76
C THR A 187 17.42 -29.24 9.58
N GLY A 188 17.71 -28.34 10.51
CA GLY A 188 18.98 -28.33 11.27
C GLY A 188 20.24 -28.15 10.42
N SER A 189 20.11 -27.97 9.09
CA SER A 189 21.23 -27.77 8.17
C SER A 189 20.85 -26.92 6.97
N PHE A 190 21.84 -26.31 6.30
CA PHE A 190 21.66 -25.48 5.09
C PHE A 190 21.75 -26.27 3.78
N ARG A 191 21.50 -27.56 3.75
CA ARG A 191 21.59 -28.35 2.49
C ARG A 191 20.61 -27.90 1.42
N TRP A 192 19.50 -27.24 1.82
CA TRP A 192 18.49 -26.68 0.91
C TRP A 192 18.91 -25.34 0.30
N PHE A 193 19.92 -24.67 0.85
CA PHE A 193 20.31 -23.34 0.39
C PHE A 193 21.25 -23.44 -0.81
N ASN A 194 20.82 -22.86 -1.93
CA ASN A 194 21.63 -22.73 -3.15
C ASN A 194 21.99 -21.26 -3.36
N ALA A 195 23.27 -20.92 -3.32
CA ALA A 195 23.77 -19.56 -3.49
C ALA A 195 23.52 -18.97 -4.89
N ASP A 196 23.39 -19.83 -5.92
CA ASP A 196 23.14 -19.42 -7.30
C ASP A 196 21.67 -19.05 -7.57
N CYS A 197 20.78 -19.44 -6.65
CA CYS A 197 19.36 -19.14 -6.74
C CYS A 197 18.99 -17.94 -5.87
N PRO A 198 18.04 -17.10 -6.32
CA PRO A 198 17.56 -15.98 -5.49
C PRO A 198 16.81 -16.50 -4.26
N SER A 199 16.98 -15.78 -3.14
CA SER A 199 16.27 -15.99 -1.89
C SER A 199 15.41 -14.78 -1.57
N ILE A 200 14.28 -14.99 -0.89
CA ILE A 200 13.51 -13.88 -0.31
C ILE A 200 14.14 -13.57 1.05
N VAL A 201 14.52 -12.32 1.26
CA VAL A 201 15.01 -11.85 2.55
C VAL A 201 13.99 -10.88 3.12
N ASN A 202 13.54 -11.15 4.35
CA ASN A 202 12.67 -10.29 5.12
C ASN A 202 13.40 -9.82 6.38
N LEU A 203 13.29 -8.53 6.70
CA LEU A 203 13.82 -7.98 7.94
C LEU A 203 12.68 -7.38 8.76
N TYR A 204 12.75 -7.60 10.07
CA TYR A 204 11.74 -7.13 11.01
C TYR A 204 12.40 -6.36 12.15
N ARG A 205 11.77 -5.29 12.58
CA ARG A 205 12.13 -4.55 13.80
C ARG A 205 10.88 -4.34 14.64
N ASP A 206 10.93 -4.72 15.91
CA ASP A 206 9.79 -4.59 16.83
C ASP A 206 8.49 -5.24 16.25
N GLY A 207 8.65 -6.36 15.55
CA GLY A 207 7.55 -7.08 14.87
C GLY A 207 7.10 -6.48 13.54
N GLN A 208 7.57 -5.29 13.17
CA GLN A 208 7.25 -4.64 11.89
C GLN A 208 8.23 -5.02 10.80
N MET A 209 7.72 -5.33 9.61
CA MET A 209 8.56 -5.57 8.42
C MET A 209 9.16 -4.27 7.90
N ILE A 210 10.49 -4.19 7.89
CA ILE A 210 11.25 -3.03 7.42
C ILE A 210 12.00 -3.27 6.11
N PHE A 211 12.02 -4.49 5.62
CA PHE A 211 12.61 -4.85 4.34
C PHE A 211 11.99 -6.15 3.82
N SER A 212 11.75 -6.23 2.52
CA SER A 212 11.35 -7.45 1.84
C SER A 212 11.76 -7.37 0.36
N ALA A 213 12.65 -8.27 -0.06
CA ALA A 213 13.06 -8.36 -1.46
C ALA A 213 13.56 -9.76 -1.82
N SER A 214 13.52 -10.06 -3.13
CA SER A 214 14.32 -11.13 -3.71
C SER A 214 15.77 -10.69 -3.76
N CYS A 215 16.69 -11.51 -3.28
CA CYS A 215 18.11 -11.18 -3.15
C CYS A 215 19.00 -12.29 -3.72
N HIS A 216 20.11 -11.90 -4.31
CA HIS A 216 21.19 -12.83 -4.67
C HIS A 216 22.20 -12.95 -3.53
N CYS A 217 22.68 -14.17 -3.28
CA CYS A 217 23.78 -14.40 -2.40
C CYS A 217 25.09 -13.92 -3.06
N ILE A 218 25.78 -12.95 -2.42
CA ILE A 218 27.10 -12.50 -2.87
C ILE A 218 28.19 -13.42 -2.31
N ARG A 219 28.05 -13.79 -1.03
CA ARG A 219 28.98 -14.67 -0.31
C ARG A 219 28.29 -15.29 0.90
N GLN A 220 28.82 -16.41 1.36
CA GLN A 220 28.37 -17.08 2.56
C GLN A 220 29.54 -17.78 3.27
N THR A 221 29.36 -18.10 4.56
CA THR A 221 30.26 -19.03 5.27
C THR A 221 29.89 -20.48 5.00
N SER A 222 30.80 -21.41 5.27
CA SER A 222 30.58 -22.84 5.07
C SER A 222 30.04 -23.57 6.31
N ASP A 223 29.77 -22.87 7.42
CA ASP A 223 29.24 -23.47 8.64
C ASP A 223 27.84 -24.06 8.39
N GLN A 224 27.58 -25.25 8.97
CA GLN A 224 26.30 -25.96 8.80
C GLN A 224 25.26 -25.56 9.85
N ALA A 225 25.68 -25.09 11.01
CA ALA A 225 24.78 -24.72 12.10
C ALA A 225 24.34 -23.25 12.06
N THR A 226 25.27 -22.37 11.72
CA THR A 226 25.02 -20.91 11.61
C THR A 226 25.76 -20.39 10.41
N ARG A 227 25.10 -19.61 9.56
CA ARG A 227 25.71 -19.01 8.38
C ARG A 227 25.63 -17.51 8.38
N ASP A 228 26.74 -16.90 8.04
CA ASP A 228 26.78 -15.50 7.60
C ASP A 228 26.59 -15.47 6.11
N ILE A 229 25.58 -14.76 5.69
CA ILE A 229 25.26 -14.60 4.28
C ILE A 229 25.17 -13.12 3.94
N VAL A 230 25.82 -12.72 2.87
CA VAL A 230 25.70 -11.36 2.32
C VAL A 230 24.84 -11.42 1.08
N PHE A 231 23.77 -10.65 1.10
CA PHE A 231 22.78 -10.56 0.04
C PHE A 231 22.80 -9.20 -0.66
N ALA A 232 22.52 -9.19 -1.97
CA ALA A 232 22.19 -7.99 -2.73
C ALA A 232 20.78 -8.07 -3.29
N PRO A 233 19.95 -7.04 -3.14
CA PRO A 233 18.59 -7.01 -3.70
C PRO A 233 18.57 -7.11 -5.21
N VAL A 234 17.66 -7.92 -5.76
CA VAL A 234 17.44 -8.06 -7.19
C VAL A 234 16.40 -7.04 -7.64
N THR A 235 16.85 -5.88 -8.07
CA THR A 235 15.96 -4.77 -8.45
C THR A 235 15.12 -5.05 -9.69
N SER A 236 15.56 -5.95 -10.59
CA SER A 236 14.83 -6.34 -11.80
C SER A 236 13.63 -7.28 -11.53
N GLN A 237 13.59 -7.92 -10.37
CA GLN A 237 12.58 -8.93 -10.00
C GLN A 237 11.62 -8.46 -8.89
N MET A 238 11.48 -7.18 -8.64
CA MET A 238 10.39 -6.70 -7.79
C MET A 238 9.05 -6.84 -8.52
N ASN A 239 8.67 -8.10 -8.79
CA ASN A 239 7.48 -8.51 -9.53
C ASN A 239 6.14 -8.10 -8.87
N ARG A 240 6.18 -7.56 -7.65
CA ARG A 240 5.02 -7.03 -6.93
C ARG A 240 4.34 -5.87 -7.69
N PHE A 241 5.07 -5.24 -8.61
CA PHE A 241 4.58 -4.14 -9.42
C PHE A 241 4.93 -4.37 -10.90
N PRO A 242 4.16 -5.20 -11.64
CA PRO A 242 4.40 -5.47 -13.04
C PRO A 242 4.41 -4.17 -13.86
N LYS A 243 5.19 -4.13 -14.93
CA LYS A 243 5.19 -2.98 -15.85
C LYS A 243 3.77 -2.73 -16.34
N LYS A 244 3.19 -1.59 -15.94
CA LYS A 244 1.83 -1.20 -16.34
C LYS A 244 1.85 -0.63 -17.74
N LYS A 245 0.90 -1.02 -18.62
CA LYS A 245 0.60 -0.30 -19.84
C LYS A 245 0.12 1.11 -19.54
N TRP A 246 -0.64 1.24 -18.46
CA TRP A 246 -1.15 2.50 -17.94
C TRP A 246 -0.49 2.82 -16.59
N ARG A 247 0.05 4.04 -16.47
CA ARG A 247 0.65 4.54 -15.22
C ARG A 247 -0.12 5.76 -14.76
N ASP A 248 -0.25 5.90 -13.43
CA ASP A 248 -0.71 7.16 -12.85
C ASP A 248 0.19 8.30 -13.30
N PRO A 249 -0.36 9.48 -13.60
CA PRO A 249 0.44 10.61 -14.02
C PRO A 249 1.46 10.97 -12.94
N ARG A 250 2.70 11.18 -13.35
CA ARG A 250 3.76 11.70 -12.48
C ARG A 250 3.96 13.17 -12.76
N VAL A 251 3.88 13.96 -11.72
CA VAL A 251 3.94 15.43 -11.80
C VAL A 251 5.07 15.97 -10.94
N ARG A 252 5.59 17.11 -11.34
CA ARG A 252 6.40 17.97 -10.47
C ARG A 252 5.47 18.96 -9.81
N VAL A 253 5.51 19.01 -8.50
CA VAL A 253 4.63 19.85 -7.68
C VAL A 253 5.39 21.09 -7.22
N THR A 254 4.74 22.24 -7.23
CA THR A 254 5.31 23.51 -6.76
C THR A 254 4.36 24.12 -5.71
N PRO A 255 4.85 24.47 -4.51
CA PRO A 255 6.23 24.29 -4.01
C PRO A 255 6.60 22.80 -3.91
N MET A 256 7.92 22.51 -3.97
CA MET A 256 8.42 21.13 -3.94
C MET A 256 8.10 20.48 -2.59
N PRO A 257 7.37 19.34 -2.57
CA PRO A 257 7.14 18.60 -1.34
C PRO A 257 8.40 17.87 -0.89
N ASN A 258 8.48 17.54 0.40
CA ASN A 258 9.55 16.71 0.94
C ASN A 258 8.98 15.54 1.75
N ILE A 259 9.80 14.51 1.95
CA ILE A 259 9.50 13.39 2.85
C ILE A 259 10.32 13.50 4.11
N THR A 260 9.73 13.08 5.23
CA THR A 260 10.43 12.90 6.50
C THR A 260 10.07 11.54 7.10
N PHE A 261 11.07 10.83 7.62
CA PHE A 261 10.90 9.54 8.28
C PHE A 261 12.11 9.21 9.15
N ASP A 262 11.94 8.31 10.10
CA ASP A 262 13.05 7.70 10.82
C ASP A 262 13.53 6.47 10.05
N HIS A 263 14.82 6.45 9.71
CA HIS A 263 15.40 5.37 8.92
C HIS A 263 15.24 4.02 9.64
N PRO A 264 14.62 3.00 9.03
CA PRO A 264 14.22 1.77 9.74
C PRO A 264 15.38 1.04 10.43
N ALA A 265 16.56 1.03 9.81
CA ALA A 265 17.72 0.33 10.36
C ALA A 265 18.59 1.19 11.28
N THR A 266 18.79 2.50 10.99
CA THR A 266 19.70 3.37 11.75
C THR A 266 19.03 4.29 12.76
N LYS A 267 17.68 4.39 12.71
CA LYS A 267 16.88 5.35 13.53
C LYS A 267 17.24 6.83 13.31
N LYS A 268 18.05 7.14 12.31
CA LYS A 268 18.37 8.52 11.95
C LYS A 268 17.18 9.15 11.24
N LYS A 269 16.87 10.39 11.59
CA LYS A 269 15.85 11.17 10.88
C LYS A 269 16.35 11.55 9.50
N ILE A 270 15.57 11.22 8.48
CA ILE A 270 15.85 11.50 7.07
C ILE A 270 14.84 12.51 6.56
N GLN A 271 15.32 13.50 5.83
CA GLN A 271 14.49 14.46 5.10
C GLN A 271 15.00 14.59 3.68
N LEU A 272 14.12 14.40 2.68
CA LEU A 272 14.50 14.41 1.25
C LEU A 272 13.41 15.12 0.44
N ASP A 273 13.83 15.85 -0.58
CA ASP A 273 12.93 16.53 -1.49
C ASP A 273 12.37 15.56 -2.54
N ILE A 274 11.07 15.68 -2.83
CA ILE A 274 10.39 14.87 -3.84
C ILE A 274 10.57 15.52 -5.22
N HIS A 275 11.22 14.81 -6.11
CA HIS A 275 11.44 15.27 -7.49
C HIS A 275 10.19 15.14 -8.37
N ASP A 276 9.51 14.01 -8.29
CA ASP A 276 8.24 13.75 -8.97
C ASP A 276 7.31 12.89 -8.09
N LEU A 277 6.01 13.15 -8.19
CA LEU A 277 4.97 12.58 -7.34
C LEU A 277 3.82 12.04 -8.19
N SER A 278 3.23 10.92 -7.75
CA SER A 278 1.96 10.37 -8.24
C SER A 278 1.16 9.83 -7.07
N THR A 279 -0.09 9.44 -7.27
CA THR A 279 -0.93 8.82 -6.23
C THR A 279 -0.43 7.45 -5.76
N SER A 280 0.44 6.80 -6.53
CA SER A 280 1.00 5.47 -6.21
C SER A 280 2.47 5.48 -5.80
N GLY A 281 3.15 6.62 -5.83
CA GLY A 281 4.57 6.71 -5.46
C GLY A 281 5.28 7.97 -5.93
N PHE A 282 6.55 8.09 -5.56
CA PHE A 282 7.36 9.28 -5.81
C PHE A 282 8.83 8.90 -6.06
N ALA A 283 9.62 9.89 -6.48
CA ALA A 283 11.06 9.73 -6.60
C ALA A 283 11.80 10.86 -5.88
N VAL A 284 12.95 10.51 -5.31
CA VAL A 284 13.88 11.43 -4.65
C VAL A 284 15.28 11.26 -5.22
N TYR A 285 16.16 12.24 -4.98
CA TYR A 285 17.56 12.16 -5.29
C TYR A 285 18.41 12.32 -4.02
N LEU A 286 19.48 11.54 -3.94
CA LEU A 286 20.52 11.65 -2.92
C LEU A 286 21.88 11.83 -3.58
N SER A 287 22.82 12.44 -2.86
CA SER A 287 24.24 12.41 -3.21
C SER A 287 24.85 11.02 -2.90
N ALA A 288 25.93 10.68 -3.55
CA ALA A 288 26.61 9.40 -3.31
C ALA A 288 27.14 9.28 -1.86
N ASP A 289 27.46 10.41 -1.20
CA ASP A 289 27.96 10.42 0.18
C ASP A 289 26.84 10.20 1.22
N GLU A 290 25.58 10.46 0.84
CA GLU A 290 24.40 10.29 1.68
C GLU A 290 23.62 9.00 1.35
N ASP A 291 24.20 8.12 0.56
CA ASP A 291 23.59 6.90 0.06
C ASP A 291 23.32 5.90 1.20
N VAL A 292 22.11 5.92 1.74
CA VAL A 292 21.69 5.14 2.91
C VAL A 292 20.47 4.27 2.66
N LEU A 293 19.76 4.50 1.55
CA LEU A 293 18.55 3.74 1.22
C LEU A 293 18.92 2.49 0.42
N MET A 294 18.15 1.43 0.59
CA MET A 294 18.30 0.17 -0.15
C MET A 294 17.00 -0.20 -0.86
N ALA A 295 17.09 -0.69 -2.09
CA ALA A 295 15.95 -1.25 -2.78
C ALA A 295 15.37 -2.45 -2.00
N GLY A 296 14.06 -2.46 -1.77
CA GLY A 296 13.38 -3.43 -0.88
C GLY A 296 13.09 -2.90 0.53
N MET A 297 13.72 -1.80 0.95
CA MET A 297 13.48 -1.18 2.25
C MET A 297 12.05 -0.67 2.36
N ILE A 298 11.38 -1.02 3.44
CA ILE A 298 10.01 -0.59 3.79
C ILE A 298 10.12 0.43 4.91
N ILE A 299 9.47 1.57 4.72
CA ILE A 299 9.37 2.64 5.69
C ILE A 299 7.92 2.64 6.19
N PRO A 300 7.67 2.14 7.42
CA PRO A 300 6.31 2.02 7.95
C PRO A 300 5.63 3.38 8.14
N ASP A 301 6.37 4.35 8.66
CA ASP A 301 5.87 5.67 9.02
C ASP A 301 6.64 6.76 8.24
N LEU A 302 6.12 7.08 7.06
CA LEU A 302 6.65 8.12 6.20
C LEU A 302 5.67 9.27 6.11
N THR A 303 6.14 10.49 6.29
CA THR A 303 5.34 11.70 6.13
C THR A 303 5.78 12.47 4.90
N ILE A 304 4.85 12.73 3.99
CA ILE A 304 5.02 13.69 2.89
C ILE A 304 4.54 15.04 3.40
N ASN A 305 5.42 16.05 3.38
CA ASN A 305 5.10 17.42 3.77
C ASN A 305 4.95 18.29 2.52
N TYR A 306 3.90 19.07 2.46
CA TYR A 306 3.62 19.99 1.35
C TYR A 306 3.24 21.39 1.85
N ALA A 307 3.86 22.41 1.26
CA ALA A 307 3.61 23.83 1.53
C ALA A 307 3.67 24.23 3.02
N GLY A 308 4.43 23.50 3.83
CA GLY A 308 4.60 23.76 5.27
C GLY A 308 3.39 23.45 6.15
N ALA A 309 2.21 23.21 5.60
CA ALA A 309 0.98 22.99 6.35
C ALA A 309 0.41 21.58 6.21
N LEU A 310 0.45 21.00 5.02
CA LEU A 310 -0.17 19.71 4.75
C LEU A 310 0.81 18.57 5.01
N LYS A 311 0.37 17.63 5.87
CA LYS A 311 1.09 16.38 6.16
C LYS A 311 0.27 15.20 5.69
N ILE A 312 0.91 14.29 4.95
CA ILE A 312 0.32 13.07 4.41
C ILE A 312 1.13 11.90 4.94
N GLN A 313 0.50 11.04 5.73
CA GLN A 313 1.15 9.86 6.29
C GLN A 313 0.93 8.65 5.38
N CYS A 314 1.97 7.85 5.17
CA CYS A 314 1.88 6.64 4.38
C CYS A 314 2.96 5.63 4.76
N LYS A 315 2.74 4.37 4.40
CA LYS A 315 3.74 3.32 4.36
C LYS A 315 4.30 3.22 2.95
N ALA A 316 5.61 3.24 2.81
CA ALA A 316 6.24 3.22 1.49
C ALA A 316 7.37 2.20 1.39
N GLN A 317 7.68 1.76 0.16
CA GLN A 317 8.82 0.87 -0.11
C GLN A 317 9.71 1.46 -1.19
N VAL A 318 11.01 1.34 -1.00
CA VAL A 318 12.02 1.66 -2.01
C VAL A 318 12.01 0.56 -3.07
N LEU A 319 11.65 0.90 -4.32
CA LEU A 319 11.56 -0.07 -5.42
C LEU A 319 12.88 -0.23 -6.17
N TYR A 320 13.57 0.86 -6.41
CA TYR A 320 14.81 0.86 -7.18
C TYR A 320 15.76 1.95 -6.72
N ARG A 321 17.04 1.67 -6.92
CA ARG A 321 18.17 2.58 -6.84
C ARG A 321 18.79 2.69 -8.23
N ARG A 322 18.98 3.89 -8.75
CA ARG A 322 19.60 4.13 -10.06
C ARG A 322 20.57 5.30 -9.98
N GLU A 323 21.81 5.02 -10.30
CA GLU A 323 22.85 6.05 -10.38
C GLU A 323 22.72 6.83 -11.70
N ASP A 324 22.79 8.16 -11.62
CA ASP A 324 22.76 9.07 -12.77
C ASP A 324 24.20 9.49 -13.12
N LYS A 325 24.42 9.92 -14.37
CA LYS A 325 25.73 10.33 -14.89
C LYS A 325 26.41 11.45 -14.08
N LYS A 326 25.68 12.17 -13.25
CA LYS A 326 26.15 13.27 -12.38
C LYS A 326 26.53 12.85 -10.95
N LYS A 327 26.72 11.57 -10.66
CA LYS A 327 26.93 11.01 -9.30
C LYS A 327 25.76 11.28 -8.33
N SER A 328 24.60 11.62 -8.82
CA SER A 328 23.37 11.64 -8.04
C SER A 328 22.65 10.30 -8.18
N ILE A 329 22.02 9.86 -7.09
CA ILE A 329 21.35 8.57 -7.02
C ILE A 329 19.86 8.83 -6.93
N ARG A 330 19.11 8.30 -7.90
CA ARG A 330 17.68 8.35 -7.94
C ARG A 330 17.07 7.13 -7.25
N TYR A 331 16.20 7.37 -6.29
CA TYR A 331 15.38 6.37 -5.64
C TYR A 331 13.93 6.51 -6.05
N GLY A 332 13.30 5.39 -6.42
CA GLY A 332 11.87 5.34 -6.66
C GLY A 332 11.17 4.64 -5.52
N PHE A 333 10.11 5.27 -5.02
CA PHE A 333 9.25 4.76 -3.96
C PHE A 333 7.88 4.37 -4.50
N VAL A 334 7.32 3.31 -3.95
CA VAL A 334 5.90 2.98 -4.07
C VAL A 334 5.23 3.18 -2.71
N ILE A 335 4.04 3.73 -2.73
CA ILE A 335 3.17 3.78 -1.57
C ILE A 335 2.51 2.42 -1.42
N LEU A 336 2.69 1.79 -0.26
CA LEU A 336 2.14 0.47 0.06
C LEU A 336 0.78 0.57 0.73
N ASP A 337 0.61 1.59 1.58
CA ASP A 337 -0.61 1.79 2.35
C ASP A 337 -0.73 3.23 2.84
N MET A 338 -1.95 3.71 2.94
CA MET A 338 -2.38 4.92 3.63
C MET A 338 -3.89 4.89 3.84
N ASP A 339 -4.40 5.65 4.79
CA ASP A 339 -5.84 5.81 4.96
C ASP A 339 -6.47 6.69 3.86
N VAL A 340 -7.79 6.70 3.79
CA VAL A 340 -8.54 7.42 2.76
C VAL A 340 -8.33 8.94 2.85
N VAL A 341 -8.18 9.50 4.05
CA VAL A 341 -7.97 10.95 4.27
C VAL A 341 -6.64 11.39 3.65
N ASN A 342 -5.58 10.62 3.92
CA ASN A 342 -4.26 10.88 3.36
C ASN A 342 -4.23 10.66 1.85
N TYR A 343 -4.96 9.65 1.35
CA TYR A 343 -5.09 9.42 -0.09
C TYR A 343 -5.81 10.56 -0.81
N ASP A 344 -6.87 11.09 -0.22
CA ASP A 344 -7.61 12.25 -0.76
C ASP A 344 -6.71 13.48 -0.87
N ARG A 345 -5.95 13.80 0.19
CA ARG A 345 -4.98 14.91 0.19
C ARG A 345 -3.92 14.74 -0.91
N LEU A 346 -3.37 13.53 -1.03
CA LEU A 346 -2.40 13.24 -2.08
C LEU A 346 -3.01 13.35 -3.47
N SER A 347 -4.21 12.80 -3.67
CA SER A 347 -4.93 12.85 -4.93
C SER A 347 -5.29 14.28 -5.33
N HIS A 348 -5.70 15.11 -4.37
CA HIS A 348 -5.96 16.53 -4.60
C HIS A 348 -4.72 17.24 -5.16
N ILE A 349 -3.55 17.09 -4.51
CA ILE A 349 -2.29 17.71 -4.97
C ILE A 349 -1.94 17.25 -6.40
N VAL A 350 -1.97 15.95 -6.66
CA VAL A 350 -1.55 15.38 -7.96
C VAL A 350 -2.53 15.78 -9.06
N MET A 351 -3.84 15.66 -8.81
CA MET A 351 -4.87 15.94 -9.81
C MET A 351 -4.96 17.41 -10.14
N ASN A 352 -4.79 18.30 -9.16
CA ASN A 352 -4.76 19.75 -9.40
C ASN A 352 -3.62 20.16 -10.36
N VAL A 353 -2.44 19.52 -10.26
CA VAL A 353 -1.33 19.77 -11.21
C VAL A 353 -1.62 19.19 -12.59
N VAL A 354 -2.28 18.02 -12.67
CA VAL A 354 -2.62 17.37 -13.96
C VAL A 354 -3.70 18.15 -14.71
N ASP A 355 -4.73 18.57 -13.99
CA ASP A 355 -5.86 19.34 -14.52
C ASP A 355 -6.39 20.28 -13.42
N PRO A 356 -6.01 21.57 -13.46
CA PRO A 356 -6.40 22.56 -12.44
C PRO A 356 -7.91 22.76 -12.27
N GLY A 357 -8.71 22.25 -13.21
CA GLY A 357 -10.17 22.23 -13.07
C GLY A 357 -10.70 21.03 -12.26
N THR A 358 -9.87 20.04 -11.96
CA THR A 358 -10.28 18.86 -11.21
C THR A 358 -9.97 19.03 -9.72
N HIS A 359 -10.99 18.95 -8.88
CA HIS A 359 -10.90 19.00 -7.42
C HIS A 359 -11.34 17.66 -6.83
N VAL A 360 -10.49 17.05 -6.01
CA VAL A 360 -10.75 15.77 -5.34
C VAL A 360 -10.92 16.05 -3.85
N ALA A 361 -12.00 15.57 -3.26
CA ALA A 361 -12.32 15.69 -1.83
C ALA A 361 -12.16 17.12 -1.27
N ASP A 362 -12.29 18.10 -2.14
CA ASP A 362 -12.22 19.52 -1.77
C ASP A 362 -13.57 19.99 -1.24
N GLU A 363 -13.57 21.02 -0.39
CA GLU A 363 -14.80 21.62 0.10
C GLU A 363 -15.60 22.17 -1.08
N VAL A 364 -16.85 21.72 -1.22
CA VAL A 364 -17.75 22.13 -2.27
C VAL A 364 -18.79 23.10 -1.70
N ASP A 365 -18.98 24.21 -2.40
CA ASP A 365 -20.15 25.05 -2.16
C ASP A 365 -21.42 24.24 -2.45
N VAL A 366 -22.11 23.87 -1.37
CA VAL A 366 -23.28 22.97 -1.44
C VAL A 366 -24.44 23.63 -2.20
N ASP A 367 -24.58 24.95 -2.17
CA ASP A 367 -25.64 25.65 -2.93
C ASP A 367 -25.31 25.62 -4.43
N GLN A 368 -24.06 25.79 -4.83
CA GLN A 368 -23.62 25.59 -6.23
C GLN A 368 -23.77 24.13 -6.67
N LEU A 369 -23.53 23.17 -5.78
CA LEU A 369 -23.74 21.76 -6.08
C LEU A 369 -25.22 21.47 -6.34
N TRP A 370 -26.15 22.04 -5.55
CA TRP A 370 -27.58 21.91 -5.82
C TRP A 370 -27.96 22.55 -7.17
N GLU A 371 -27.52 23.76 -7.46
CA GLU A 371 -27.72 24.40 -8.77
C GLU A 371 -27.26 23.47 -9.90
N PHE A 372 -26.06 22.92 -9.78
CA PHE A 372 -25.51 22.01 -10.77
C PHE A 372 -26.34 20.73 -10.93
N LEU A 373 -26.84 20.13 -9.85
CA LEU A 373 -27.63 18.89 -9.91
C LEU A 373 -28.99 19.13 -10.62
N PHE A 374 -29.58 20.31 -10.51
CA PHE A 374 -30.76 20.72 -11.29
C PHE A 374 -30.40 21.00 -12.76
N ASP A 375 -29.40 21.83 -13.01
CA ASP A 375 -28.97 22.21 -14.36
C ASP A 375 -28.51 21.03 -15.22
N SER A 376 -27.87 20.04 -14.62
CA SER A 376 -27.42 18.83 -15.32
C SER A 376 -28.55 17.85 -15.62
N GLY A 377 -29.77 18.08 -15.09
CA GLY A 377 -30.91 17.19 -15.19
C GLY A 377 -30.80 15.94 -14.30
N PHE A 378 -29.84 15.91 -13.38
CA PHE A 378 -29.76 14.82 -12.40
C PHE A 378 -30.97 14.80 -11.47
N ILE A 379 -31.45 16.00 -11.09
CA ILE A 379 -32.74 16.20 -10.42
C ILE A 379 -33.74 16.69 -11.47
N TYR A 380 -34.54 15.77 -12.01
CA TYR A 380 -35.60 16.06 -12.97
C TYR A 380 -36.96 16.15 -12.26
N PRO A 381 -38.03 16.72 -12.88
CA PRO A 381 -39.29 17.06 -12.22
C PRO A 381 -39.92 15.92 -11.42
N LYS A 382 -40.01 14.70 -11.98
CA LYS A 382 -40.56 13.53 -11.25
C LYS A 382 -39.71 13.18 -10.02
N LYS A 383 -38.37 13.28 -10.08
CA LYS A 383 -37.49 13.03 -8.94
C LYS A 383 -37.64 14.12 -7.88
N TYR A 384 -37.79 15.38 -8.29
CA TYR A 384 -38.01 16.49 -7.37
C TYR A 384 -39.30 16.32 -6.56
N ASN A 385 -40.40 15.87 -7.19
CA ASN A 385 -41.66 15.58 -6.50
C ASN A 385 -41.51 14.54 -5.39
N LEU A 386 -40.56 13.62 -5.50
CA LEU A 386 -40.28 12.63 -4.45
C LEU A 386 -39.47 13.21 -3.28
N ILE A 387 -38.53 14.10 -3.58
CA ILE A 387 -37.56 14.61 -2.58
C ILE A 387 -37.97 15.94 -1.94
N GLN A 388 -38.95 16.67 -2.51
CA GLN A 388 -39.34 18.02 -2.03
C GLN A 388 -39.82 18.05 -0.60
N ALA A 389 -40.55 16.99 -0.15
CA ALA A 389 -41.01 16.88 1.22
C ALA A 389 -39.88 16.80 2.24
N TYR A 390 -38.70 16.27 1.82
CA TYR A 390 -37.51 16.09 2.67
C TYR A 390 -36.45 17.13 2.40
N ARG A 391 -36.78 18.25 1.75
CA ARG A 391 -35.83 19.28 1.28
C ARG A 391 -34.84 19.75 2.36
N GLN A 392 -35.36 20.09 3.57
CA GLN A 392 -34.51 20.61 4.64
C GLN A 392 -33.60 19.53 5.25
N PRO A 393 -34.09 18.34 5.64
CA PRO A 393 -33.23 17.23 6.04
C PRO A 393 -32.14 16.89 5.00
N MET A 394 -32.49 16.88 3.71
CA MET A 394 -31.53 16.59 2.64
C MET A 394 -30.43 17.66 2.53
N LYS A 395 -30.81 18.96 2.59
CA LYS A 395 -29.81 20.03 2.58
C LYS A 395 -28.84 19.94 3.75
N GLU A 396 -29.36 19.63 4.94
CA GLU A 396 -28.53 19.49 6.12
C GLU A 396 -27.60 18.26 6.02
N THR A 397 -28.13 17.12 5.56
CA THR A 397 -27.31 15.92 5.29
C THR A 397 -26.19 16.22 4.32
N TYR A 398 -26.46 16.94 3.23
CA TYR A 398 -25.45 17.30 2.23
C TYR A 398 -24.37 18.23 2.79
N ARG A 399 -24.75 19.27 3.56
CA ARG A 399 -23.78 20.15 4.20
C ARG A 399 -22.83 19.40 5.10
N ARG A 400 -23.35 18.46 5.90
CA ARG A 400 -22.54 17.61 6.79
C ARG A 400 -21.73 16.59 6.04
N LEU A 401 -22.30 15.96 5.02
CA LEU A 401 -21.68 14.87 4.26
C LEU A 401 -20.47 15.34 3.46
N TYR A 402 -20.58 16.47 2.77
CA TYR A 402 -19.53 17.00 1.88
C TYR A 402 -18.52 17.93 2.57
N ARG A 403 -18.62 18.09 3.89
CA ARG A 403 -17.72 19.00 4.59
C ARG A 403 -16.40 18.33 5.00
N ASP A 404 -16.48 17.17 5.64
CA ASP A 404 -15.28 16.54 6.24
C ASP A 404 -15.47 15.06 6.59
N ASN A 405 -15.95 14.26 5.65
CA ASN A 405 -16.27 12.85 5.91
C ASN A 405 -15.66 11.87 4.87
N PRO A 406 -14.34 11.93 4.60
CA PRO A 406 -13.73 11.10 3.54
C PRO A 406 -13.79 9.59 3.82
N GLU A 407 -14.00 9.16 5.08
CA GLU A 407 -14.13 7.74 5.41
C GLU A 407 -15.44 7.11 4.91
N ILE A 408 -16.50 7.92 4.69
CA ILE A 408 -17.81 7.44 4.21
C ILE A 408 -18.17 7.96 2.83
N ILE A 409 -17.59 9.09 2.39
CA ILE A 409 -17.85 9.68 1.08
C ILE A 409 -16.58 10.31 0.53
N THR A 410 -16.42 10.22 -0.78
CA THR A 410 -15.46 11.04 -1.53
C THR A 410 -16.14 11.64 -2.75
N GLN A 411 -15.63 12.76 -3.23
CA GLN A 411 -16.19 13.46 -4.38
C GLN A 411 -15.09 13.98 -5.30
N ILE A 412 -15.44 14.09 -6.55
CA ILE A 412 -14.62 14.71 -7.60
C ILE A 412 -15.49 15.72 -8.32
N THR A 413 -15.06 16.97 -8.34
CA THR A 413 -15.72 18.03 -9.13
C THR A 413 -14.80 18.49 -10.25
N TYR A 414 -15.39 18.83 -11.37
CA TYR A 414 -14.74 19.56 -12.44
C TYR A 414 -15.29 20.98 -12.47
N GLN A 415 -14.43 21.93 -12.12
CA GLN A 415 -14.81 23.33 -11.96
C GLN A 415 -14.06 24.22 -12.94
N ARG A 416 -14.67 25.33 -13.33
CA ARG A 416 -14.03 26.37 -14.09
C ARG A 416 -14.63 27.73 -13.75
N ASN A 417 -13.78 28.70 -13.43
CA ASN A 417 -14.20 30.03 -12.98
C ASN A 417 -15.21 29.98 -11.83
N GLY A 418 -14.93 29.12 -10.83
CA GLY A 418 -15.78 28.92 -9.66
C GLY A 418 -17.11 28.21 -9.91
N ARG A 419 -17.39 27.70 -11.10
CA ARG A 419 -18.64 27.02 -11.47
C ARG A 419 -18.42 25.52 -11.73
N ILE A 420 -19.31 24.67 -11.20
CA ILE A 420 -19.25 23.21 -11.37
C ILE A 420 -19.80 22.81 -12.74
N TYR A 421 -19.06 22.01 -13.48
CA TYR A 421 -19.44 21.46 -14.79
C TYR A 421 -19.53 19.94 -14.79
N GLY A 422 -18.94 19.28 -13.80
CA GLY A 422 -19.03 17.86 -13.61
C GLY A 422 -18.88 17.51 -12.15
N HIS A 423 -19.62 16.51 -11.70
CA HIS A 423 -19.57 16.01 -10.36
C HIS A 423 -19.73 14.49 -10.34
N ALA A 424 -18.90 13.83 -9.59
CA ALA A 424 -19.05 12.43 -9.24
C ALA A 424 -18.75 12.26 -7.77
N SER A 425 -19.53 11.41 -7.11
CA SER A 425 -19.25 11.04 -5.73
C SER A 425 -19.46 9.55 -5.50
N MET A 426 -18.68 9.00 -4.58
CA MET A 426 -18.78 7.64 -4.13
C MET A 426 -19.05 7.63 -2.64
N ILE A 427 -19.97 6.78 -2.21
CA ILE A 427 -20.31 6.59 -0.80
C ILE A 427 -20.06 5.14 -0.39
N ARG A 428 -19.55 4.92 0.80
CA ARG A 428 -19.30 3.57 1.35
C ARG A 428 -20.64 2.91 1.68
N SER A 429 -21.18 2.12 0.77
CA SER A 429 -22.50 1.52 0.85
C SER A 429 -22.54 0.26 1.70
N TYR A 430 -21.49 -0.56 1.65
CA TYR A 430 -21.27 -1.74 2.48
C TYR A 430 -19.83 -1.76 2.98
N LYS A 431 -19.49 -2.64 3.93
CA LYS A 431 -18.21 -2.63 4.66
C LYS A 431 -16.98 -2.49 3.76
N ARG A 432 -16.96 -3.21 2.63
CA ARG A 432 -15.83 -3.21 1.68
C ARG A 432 -16.24 -2.75 0.28
N THR A 433 -17.37 -2.00 0.17
CA THR A 433 -17.94 -1.62 -1.11
C THR A 433 -18.32 -0.15 -1.16
N TRP A 434 -17.86 0.53 -2.20
CA TRP A 434 -18.19 1.92 -2.47
C TRP A 434 -19.14 2.02 -3.66
N MET A 435 -20.20 2.80 -3.51
CA MET A 435 -21.21 3.03 -4.54
C MET A 435 -21.01 4.41 -5.17
N VAL A 436 -20.84 4.45 -6.48
CA VAL A 436 -20.97 5.69 -7.25
C VAL A 436 -22.44 6.11 -7.23
N HIS A 437 -22.77 7.15 -6.47
CA HIS A 437 -24.15 7.56 -6.30
C HIS A 437 -24.50 8.87 -7.04
N HIS A 438 -23.51 9.68 -7.38
CA HIS A 438 -23.65 10.80 -8.30
C HIS A 438 -22.63 10.64 -9.44
N LEU A 439 -23.12 10.78 -10.65
CA LEU A 439 -22.30 10.94 -11.85
C LEU A 439 -23.07 11.82 -12.81
N ALA A 440 -22.74 13.11 -12.82
CA ALA A 440 -23.44 14.10 -13.62
C ALA A 440 -22.45 15.07 -14.28
N ALA A 441 -22.81 15.58 -15.44
CA ALA A 441 -22.02 16.57 -16.16
C ALA A 441 -22.92 17.47 -17.01
N ARG A 442 -22.53 18.73 -17.17
CA ARG A 442 -23.11 19.64 -18.16
C ARG A 442 -22.09 20.01 -19.24
N PRO A 443 -22.54 20.33 -20.46
CA PRO A 443 -21.64 20.67 -21.54
C PRO A 443 -20.79 21.90 -21.22
N LEU A 444 -19.51 21.85 -21.58
CA LEU A 444 -18.61 23.00 -21.51
C LEU A 444 -17.87 23.13 -22.87
N ASN A 445 -18.28 24.06 -23.73
CA ASN A 445 -17.58 24.42 -24.96
C ASN A 445 -16.95 23.23 -25.71
N ASN A 446 -17.75 22.28 -26.18
CA ASN A 446 -17.34 21.03 -26.84
C ASN A 446 -16.44 20.09 -26.02
N LYS A 447 -16.17 20.36 -24.76
CA LYS A 447 -15.47 19.42 -23.87
C LYS A 447 -16.42 18.33 -23.37
N ARG A 448 -15.94 17.10 -23.34
CA ARG A 448 -16.69 15.93 -22.85
C ARG A 448 -16.53 15.82 -21.32
N THR A 449 -17.12 16.75 -20.60
CA THR A 449 -16.99 16.88 -19.14
C THR A 449 -17.35 15.57 -18.40
N GLY A 450 -18.40 14.87 -18.85
CA GLY A 450 -18.78 13.59 -18.25
C GLY A 450 -17.70 12.49 -18.38
N LEU A 451 -17.02 12.44 -19.55
CA LEU A 451 -15.90 11.51 -19.73
C LEU A 451 -14.70 11.90 -18.89
N GLN A 452 -14.46 13.22 -18.72
CA GLN A 452 -13.37 13.71 -17.88
C GLN A 452 -13.57 13.30 -16.42
N VAL A 453 -14.78 13.53 -15.88
CA VAL A 453 -15.11 13.15 -14.50
C VAL A 453 -15.05 11.63 -14.31
N LEU A 454 -15.58 10.87 -15.28
CA LEU A 454 -15.50 9.40 -15.22
C LEU A 454 -14.04 8.91 -15.23
N LYS A 455 -13.19 9.51 -16.05
CA LYS A 455 -11.76 9.20 -16.07
C LYS A 455 -11.11 9.48 -14.72
N GLN A 456 -11.43 10.58 -14.06
CA GLN A 456 -10.87 10.93 -12.75
C GLN A 456 -11.32 9.97 -11.66
N ILE A 457 -12.61 9.59 -11.65
CA ILE A 457 -13.12 8.58 -10.70
C ILE A 457 -12.37 7.25 -10.85
N MET A 458 -12.07 6.85 -12.08
CA MET A 458 -11.34 5.60 -12.33
C MET A 458 -9.88 5.66 -11.92
N HIS A 459 -9.22 6.81 -12.11
CA HIS A 459 -7.87 7.01 -11.56
C HIS A 459 -7.87 6.93 -10.04
N TYR A 460 -8.84 7.57 -9.41
CA TYR A 460 -9.03 7.56 -7.98
C TYR A 460 -9.26 6.13 -7.46
N PHE A 461 -10.20 5.41 -8.06
CA PHE A 461 -10.51 4.02 -7.71
C PHE A 461 -9.29 3.09 -7.87
N ASN A 462 -8.57 3.19 -9.00
CA ASN A 462 -7.38 2.39 -9.26
C ASN A 462 -6.25 2.57 -8.24
N GLY A 463 -6.18 3.73 -7.60
CA GLY A 463 -5.23 3.97 -6.51
C GLY A 463 -5.75 3.45 -5.18
N LEU A 464 -7.03 3.71 -4.91
CA LEU A 464 -7.64 3.49 -3.61
C LEU A 464 -7.77 1.99 -3.25
N TYR A 465 -8.24 1.14 -4.18
CA TYR A 465 -8.44 -0.29 -3.91
C TYR A 465 -7.13 -1.03 -3.55
N ARG A 466 -5.97 -0.46 -3.87
CA ARG A 466 -4.65 -1.04 -3.58
C ARG A 466 -4.18 -0.80 -2.16
N LEU A 467 -4.88 0.05 -1.43
CA LEU A 467 -4.52 0.47 -0.08
C LEU A 467 -5.28 -0.39 0.93
N PRO A 468 -4.61 -1.31 1.64
CA PRO A 468 -5.27 -2.21 2.60
C PRO A 468 -6.10 -1.48 3.67
N ALA A 469 -5.61 -0.33 4.15
CA ALA A 469 -6.28 0.46 5.18
C ALA A 469 -7.62 1.07 4.73
N VAL A 470 -7.87 1.17 3.41
CA VAL A 470 -9.11 1.74 2.88
C VAL A 470 -10.26 0.73 2.86
N GLU A 471 -9.94 -0.57 2.89
CA GLU A 471 -10.95 -1.65 2.82
C GLU A 471 -11.94 -1.51 1.64
N MET A 472 -11.43 -1.27 0.44
CA MET A 472 -12.23 -1.13 -0.77
C MET A 472 -11.96 -2.29 -1.72
N ASP A 473 -12.82 -3.32 -1.69
CA ASP A 473 -12.71 -4.46 -2.62
C ASP A 473 -13.56 -4.26 -3.87
N TYR A 474 -14.74 -3.64 -3.71
CA TYR A 474 -15.73 -3.53 -4.78
C TYR A 474 -16.15 -2.09 -5.00
N MET A 475 -16.42 -1.74 -6.26
CA MET A 475 -17.16 -0.55 -6.65
C MET A 475 -18.48 -0.96 -7.30
N MET A 476 -19.58 -0.28 -6.96
CA MET A 476 -20.90 -0.55 -7.51
C MET A 476 -21.55 0.71 -8.06
N PHE A 477 -22.45 0.53 -9.03
CA PHE A 477 -23.19 1.61 -9.65
C PHE A 477 -24.55 1.16 -10.16
N TYR A 478 -25.61 1.92 -9.86
CA TYR A 478 -26.93 1.70 -10.41
C TYR A 478 -27.18 2.64 -11.59
N PHE A 479 -27.61 2.11 -12.70
CA PHE A 479 -28.00 2.91 -13.87
C PHE A 479 -29.19 2.30 -14.61
N ARG A 480 -29.93 3.14 -15.33
CA ARG A 480 -31.05 2.66 -16.16
C ARG A 480 -30.48 2.02 -17.44
N PRO A 481 -31.03 0.86 -17.87
CA PRO A 481 -30.62 0.22 -19.12
C PRO A 481 -30.72 1.11 -20.36
N GLU A 482 -31.72 2.02 -20.37
CA GLU A 482 -31.96 2.97 -21.47
C GLU A 482 -30.97 4.11 -21.52
N ASN A 483 -30.20 4.33 -20.46
CA ASN A 483 -29.19 5.40 -20.45
C ASN A 483 -27.92 4.93 -21.20
N SER A 484 -27.80 5.37 -22.43
CA SER A 484 -26.74 4.95 -23.36
C SER A 484 -25.32 5.26 -22.87
N PHE A 485 -25.11 6.30 -22.07
CA PHE A 485 -23.76 6.64 -21.57
C PHE A 485 -23.27 5.61 -20.54
N PRO A 486 -23.95 5.38 -19.39
CA PRO A 486 -23.50 4.36 -18.45
C PRO A 486 -23.62 2.94 -19.04
N ASP A 487 -24.62 2.62 -19.84
CA ASP A 487 -24.69 1.27 -20.46
C ASP A 487 -23.48 0.99 -21.35
N HIS A 488 -22.99 2.01 -22.09
CA HIS A 488 -21.81 1.84 -22.93
C HIS A 488 -20.54 1.60 -22.12
N PHE A 489 -20.30 2.38 -21.06
CA PHE A 489 -19.05 2.29 -20.31
C PHE A 489 -19.07 1.22 -19.23
N PHE A 490 -20.16 1.08 -18.48
CA PHE A 490 -20.27 0.11 -17.39
C PHE A 490 -20.84 -1.22 -17.89
N GLY A 491 -22.03 -1.21 -18.48
CA GLY A 491 -22.65 -2.43 -19.04
C GLY A 491 -21.82 -3.05 -20.15
N GLY A 492 -21.25 -2.21 -21.04
CA GLY A 492 -20.36 -2.65 -22.10
C GLY A 492 -19.11 -3.36 -21.61
N PHE A 493 -18.51 -2.91 -20.52
CA PHE A 493 -17.35 -3.57 -19.91
C PHE A 493 -17.72 -4.94 -19.34
N ALA A 494 -18.82 -5.04 -18.58
CA ALA A 494 -19.28 -6.31 -18.04
C ALA A 494 -19.52 -7.34 -19.16
N ARG A 495 -20.16 -6.91 -20.26
CA ARG A 495 -20.36 -7.74 -21.46
C ARG A 495 -19.06 -8.09 -22.17
N HIS A 496 -18.09 -7.18 -22.23
CA HIS A 496 -16.78 -7.40 -22.85
C HIS A 496 -15.93 -8.41 -22.09
N LEU A 497 -15.95 -8.36 -20.77
CA LEU A 497 -15.11 -9.21 -19.93
C LEU A 497 -15.59 -10.67 -19.88
N HIS A 498 -16.89 -10.92 -20.09
CA HIS A 498 -17.53 -12.25 -20.03
C HIS A 498 -17.19 -13.05 -18.75
N ASN A 499 -16.94 -12.33 -17.65
CA ASN A 499 -16.62 -12.93 -16.35
C ASN A 499 -17.42 -12.24 -15.24
N PRO A 500 -18.57 -12.79 -14.84
CA PRO A 500 -19.42 -12.18 -13.82
C PRO A 500 -18.77 -12.11 -12.43
N ARG A 501 -17.77 -12.96 -12.15
CA ARG A 501 -16.98 -12.91 -10.90
C ARG A 501 -15.95 -11.78 -10.88
N ALA A 502 -15.67 -11.19 -12.01
CA ALA A 502 -14.80 -10.02 -12.14
C ALA A 502 -15.60 -8.72 -12.25
N CYS A 503 -16.71 -8.77 -13.00
CA CYS A 503 -17.63 -7.66 -13.20
C CYS A 503 -19.02 -8.18 -13.50
N SER A 504 -19.97 -7.92 -12.60
CA SER A 504 -21.36 -8.38 -12.73
C SER A 504 -22.31 -7.28 -13.16
N LEU A 505 -23.44 -7.69 -13.76
CA LEU A 505 -24.52 -6.82 -14.21
C LEU A 505 -25.86 -7.50 -13.89
N ASP A 506 -26.51 -7.05 -12.84
CA ASP A 506 -27.78 -7.62 -12.35
C ASP A 506 -28.95 -6.65 -12.61
N LEU A 507 -30.00 -7.15 -13.27
CA LEU A 507 -31.17 -6.33 -13.62
C LEU A 507 -32.24 -6.41 -12.54
N PHE A 508 -32.55 -5.27 -11.92
CA PHE A 508 -33.60 -5.09 -10.90
C PHE A 508 -34.79 -4.36 -11.47
N SER A 509 -35.97 -4.74 -11.02
CA SER A 509 -37.18 -3.90 -11.14
C SER A 509 -37.32 -3.01 -9.92
N TYR A 510 -37.71 -1.75 -10.16
CA TYR A 510 -37.90 -0.72 -9.11
C TYR A 510 -39.35 -0.30 -9.04
N LEU A 511 -39.90 -0.29 -7.82
CA LEU A 511 -41.20 0.25 -7.52
C LEU A 511 -41.21 0.93 -6.15
N SER A 512 -42.12 1.89 -5.96
CA SER A 512 -42.38 2.55 -4.68
C SER A 512 -43.51 1.86 -3.95
N TYR A 513 -43.28 1.39 -2.73
CA TYR A 513 -44.28 0.70 -1.89
C TYR A 513 -44.81 1.66 -0.80
N PRO A 514 -46.15 1.78 -0.59
CA PRO A 514 -46.69 2.65 0.44
C PRO A 514 -46.28 2.21 1.84
N ALA A 515 -45.77 3.13 2.66
CA ALA A 515 -45.35 2.83 4.03
C ALA A 515 -46.52 2.82 5.03
N SER A 516 -47.66 3.45 4.69
CA SER A 516 -48.83 3.62 5.54
C SER A 516 -49.75 2.40 5.61
N GLY A 517 -49.30 1.24 5.15
CA GLY A 517 -50.10 0.02 5.11
C GLY A 517 -50.32 -0.60 6.50
N VAL A 518 -51.53 -1.15 6.72
CA VAL A 518 -51.80 -2.05 7.85
C VAL A 518 -50.89 -3.27 7.69
N ARG A 519 -50.19 -3.68 8.76
CA ARG A 519 -49.41 -4.92 8.76
C ARG A 519 -50.29 -6.11 8.41
N GLN A 520 -50.01 -6.76 7.30
CA GLN A 520 -50.76 -7.92 6.87
C GLN A 520 -50.13 -9.20 7.47
N PRO A 521 -50.96 -10.10 8.04
CA PRO A 521 -50.44 -11.38 8.51
C PRO A 521 -49.98 -12.23 7.32
N LEU A 522 -48.94 -13.00 7.53
CA LEU A 522 -48.54 -14.00 6.54
C LEU A 522 -49.52 -15.19 6.56
N PRO A 523 -49.78 -15.81 5.40
CA PRO A 523 -50.57 -17.03 5.35
C PRO A 523 -49.93 -18.17 6.15
N GLU A 524 -50.72 -19.18 6.49
CA GLU A 524 -50.24 -20.38 7.17
C GLU A 524 -49.09 -21.06 6.39
N GLY A 525 -48.08 -21.53 7.12
CA GLY A 525 -46.88 -22.15 6.56
C GLY A 525 -45.83 -21.15 6.06
N TRP A 526 -46.11 -19.82 6.13
CA TRP A 526 -45.13 -18.79 5.76
C TRP A 526 -44.57 -18.08 7.01
N SER A 527 -43.28 -17.83 7.01
CA SER A 527 -42.57 -17.07 8.05
C SER A 527 -41.63 -16.03 7.45
N LEU A 528 -41.49 -14.90 8.17
CA LEU A 528 -40.47 -13.88 7.93
C LEU A 528 -39.55 -13.85 9.15
N GLU A 529 -38.34 -14.26 8.99
CA GLU A 529 -37.36 -14.48 10.05
C GLU A 529 -36.07 -13.72 9.77
N PRO A 530 -35.28 -13.35 10.80
CA PRO A 530 -33.92 -12.86 10.56
C PRO A 530 -33.13 -13.84 9.70
N PHE A 531 -32.36 -13.32 8.74
CA PHE A 531 -31.51 -14.13 7.89
C PHE A 531 -30.41 -14.81 8.71
N ILE A 532 -30.22 -16.11 8.53
CA ILE A 532 -29.23 -16.91 9.25
C ILE A 532 -28.24 -17.60 8.30
N SER A 533 -27.10 -18.03 8.84
CA SER A 533 -26.02 -18.61 8.03
C SER A 533 -26.43 -19.87 7.25
N SER A 534 -27.42 -20.63 7.71
CA SER A 534 -27.96 -21.79 6.96
C SER A 534 -28.65 -21.40 5.65
N ASP A 535 -29.22 -20.20 5.57
CA ASP A 535 -29.94 -19.70 4.39
C ASP A 535 -28.97 -19.30 3.26
N ILE A 536 -27.68 -19.04 3.60
CA ILE A 536 -26.64 -18.65 2.64
C ILE A 536 -26.50 -19.70 1.53
N GLY A 537 -26.57 -20.99 1.87
CA GLY A 537 -26.37 -22.07 0.91
C GLY A 537 -27.45 -22.12 -0.18
N GLU A 538 -28.72 -21.85 0.18
CA GLU A 538 -29.83 -21.80 -0.80
C GLU A 538 -29.75 -20.53 -1.65
N LEU A 539 -29.49 -19.39 -1.03
CA LEU A 539 -29.32 -18.10 -1.72
C LEU A 539 -28.13 -18.13 -2.70
N ASP A 540 -26.97 -18.65 -2.28
CA ASP A 540 -25.78 -18.76 -3.12
C ASP A 540 -26.00 -19.67 -4.33
N ARG A 541 -26.67 -20.82 -4.13
CA ARG A 541 -27.04 -21.72 -5.24
C ARG A 541 -27.95 -21.03 -6.25
N PHE A 542 -28.98 -20.32 -5.77
CA PHE A 542 -29.85 -19.54 -6.64
C PHE A 542 -29.06 -18.49 -7.41
N TYR A 543 -28.30 -17.66 -6.71
CA TYR A 543 -27.61 -16.53 -7.33
C TYR A 543 -26.52 -16.96 -8.33
N ARG A 544 -25.78 -18.05 -8.03
CA ARG A 544 -24.83 -18.63 -8.97
C ARG A 544 -25.47 -19.07 -10.28
N ASN A 545 -26.68 -19.62 -10.20
CA ASN A 545 -27.40 -20.06 -11.40
C ASN A 545 -28.04 -18.88 -12.17
N ALA A 546 -28.49 -17.86 -11.47
CA ALA A 546 -29.19 -16.71 -12.06
C ALA A 546 -28.23 -15.66 -12.64
N SER A 547 -27.14 -15.37 -11.97
CA SER A 547 -26.16 -14.33 -12.32
C SER A 547 -24.71 -14.84 -12.30
N GLY A 548 -24.33 -15.56 -11.24
CA GLY A 548 -22.93 -15.93 -10.96
C GLY A 548 -22.04 -14.74 -10.61
N GLY A 549 -22.64 -13.58 -10.31
CA GLY A 549 -21.96 -12.30 -10.10
C GLY A 549 -21.42 -12.05 -8.70
N LEU A 550 -21.31 -10.77 -8.32
CA LEU A 550 -20.60 -10.26 -7.14
C LEU A 550 -21.54 -9.77 -6.03
N LEU A 551 -22.86 -9.75 -6.22
CA LEU A 551 -23.79 -9.14 -5.27
C LEU A 551 -23.69 -9.73 -3.87
N LEU A 552 -23.59 -11.05 -3.74
CA LEU A 552 -23.53 -11.71 -2.44
C LEU A 552 -22.19 -11.43 -1.74
N ASP A 553 -21.11 -11.31 -2.48
CA ASP A 553 -19.79 -10.93 -1.95
C ASP A 553 -19.79 -9.49 -1.41
N VAL A 554 -20.52 -8.59 -2.10
CA VAL A 554 -20.73 -7.18 -1.69
C VAL A 554 -21.57 -7.08 -0.43
N LEU A 555 -22.66 -7.82 -0.36
CA LEU A 555 -23.60 -7.79 0.76
C LEU A 555 -23.05 -8.46 2.03
N ARG A 556 -22.14 -9.45 1.91
CA ARG A 556 -21.50 -10.18 3.01
C ARG A 556 -22.52 -10.68 4.06
N LEU A 557 -23.68 -11.17 3.61
CA LEU A 557 -24.76 -11.62 4.49
C LEU A 557 -24.25 -12.65 5.52
N GLY A 558 -24.58 -12.46 6.80
CA GLY A 558 -24.19 -13.35 7.88
C GLY A 558 -22.74 -13.22 8.38
N LYS A 559 -21.91 -12.32 7.82
CA LYS A 559 -20.49 -12.12 8.19
C LYS A 559 -20.20 -10.81 8.94
N ASP A 560 -21.21 -10.02 9.28
CA ASP A 560 -21.02 -8.66 9.84
C ASP A 560 -20.32 -8.59 11.19
N ASN A 561 -20.19 -9.72 11.91
CA ASN A 561 -19.60 -9.75 13.26
C ASN A 561 -18.13 -10.24 13.30
N GLU A 562 -17.53 -10.63 12.18
CA GLU A 562 -16.23 -11.32 12.22
C GLU A 562 -15.01 -10.41 12.10
N ASP A 563 -15.12 -9.18 11.54
CA ASP A 563 -13.95 -8.36 11.21
C ASP A 563 -14.15 -6.85 11.51
N GLY A 564 -13.64 -6.35 12.62
CA GLY A 564 -13.46 -4.91 12.89
C GLY A 564 -14.74 -4.07 13.05
N GLU A 565 -14.63 -2.74 12.87
CA GLU A 565 -15.74 -1.79 13.06
C GLU A 565 -16.92 -2.05 12.10
N SER A 566 -18.15 -2.07 12.64
CA SER A 566 -19.34 -2.21 11.81
C SER A 566 -19.62 -0.94 11.00
N LEU A 567 -20.23 -1.09 9.82
CA LEU A 567 -20.63 0.06 8.98
C LEU A 567 -21.52 1.05 9.74
N SER A 568 -22.41 0.56 10.59
CA SER A 568 -23.29 1.39 11.42
C SER A 568 -22.51 2.25 12.41
N HIS A 569 -21.47 1.72 13.05
CA HIS A 569 -20.59 2.46 13.96
C HIS A 569 -19.77 3.51 13.20
N LEU A 570 -19.23 3.16 12.04
CA LEU A 570 -18.51 4.11 11.19
C LEU A 570 -19.39 5.33 10.86
N TYR A 571 -20.62 5.11 10.40
CA TYR A 571 -21.54 6.20 10.09
C TYR A 571 -21.94 7.00 11.34
N ALA A 572 -22.19 6.32 12.47
CA ALA A 572 -22.54 6.96 13.74
C ALA A 572 -21.41 7.88 14.25
N ARG A 573 -20.15 7.50 14.10
CA ARG A 573 -18.98 8.33 14.44
C ARG A 573 -18.97 9.65 13.67
N HIS A 574 -19.46 9.65 12.43
CA HIS A 574 -19.62 10.84 11.61
C HIS A 574 -21.00 11.52 11.80
N GLY A 575 -21.80 11.06 12.76
CA GLY A 575 -23.11 11.63 13.10
C GLY A 575 -24.22 11.29 12.10
N PHE A 576 -24.09 10.22 11.32
CA PHE A 576 -25.10 9.72 10.39
C PHE A 576 -25.68 8.39 10.86
N LYS A 577 -26.92 8.13 10.45
CA LYS A 577 -27.59 6.84 10.65
C LYS A 577 -27.40 5.99 9.40
N ARG A 578 -26.95 4.76 9.59
CA ARG A 578 -26.87 3.74 8.54
C ARG A 578 -27.02 2.36 9.18
N SER A 579 -28.00 1.58 8.75
CA SER A 579 -28.14 0.19 9.14
C SER A 579 -28.56 -0.68 7.96
N CYS A 580 -28.21 -1.94 8.02
CA CYS A 580 -28.58 -2.96 7.04
C CYS A 580 -28.98 -4.22 7.81
N GLN A 581 -30.21 -4.68 7.61
CA GLN A 581 -30.75 -5.90 8.22
C GLN A 581 -31.26 -6.82 7.13
N SER A 582 -31.14 -8.12 7.32
CA SER A 582 -31.55 -9.11 6.32
C SER A 582 -32.57 -10.08 6.94
N PHE A 583 -33.58 -10.40 6.15
CA PHE A 583 -34.66 -11.30 6.54
C PHE A 583 -34.87 -12.37 5.48
N SER A 584 -35.20 -13.58 5.92
CA SER A 584 -35.57 -14.72 5.08
C SER A 584 -37.08 -14.89 5.09
N LEU A 585 -37.71 -14.87 3.90
CA LEU A 585 -39.10 -15.26 3.71
C LEU A 585 -39.13 -16.74 3.33
N LYS A 586 -39.72 -17.56 4.19
CA LYS A 586 -39.72 -19.03 4.05
C LYS A 586 -41.13 -19.57 3.92
N GLN A 587 -41.30 -20.67 3.20
CA GLN A 587 -42.51 -21.48 3.15
C GLN A 587 -42.13 -22.90 3.63
N ASN A 588 -42.75 -23.33 4.73
CA ASN A 588 -42.48 -24.63 5.36
C ASN A 588 -40.95 -24.88 5.54
N GLY A 589 -40.23 -23.84 5.99
CA GLY A 589 -38.77 -23.88 6.20
C GLY A 589 -37.89 -23.70 4.96
N MET A 590 -38.46 -23.71 3.74
CA MET A 590 -37.71 -23.51 2.48
C MET A 590 -37.63 -22.02 2.12
N LEU A 591 -36.46 -21.53 1.75
CA LEU A 591 -36.21 -20.14 1.37
C LEU A 591 -36.93 -19.78 0.06
N LYS A 592 -37.72 -18.73 0.05
CA LYS A 592 -38.44 -18.20 -1.12
C LYS A 592 -37.94 -16.81 -1.55
N ALA A 593 -37.52 -16.00 -0.60
CA ALA A 593 -36.89 -14.72 -0.87
C ALA A 593 -36.03 -14.26 0.31
N VAL A 594 -35.06 -13.40 0.02
CA VAL A 594 -34.27 -12.65 1.01
C VAL A 594 -34.59 -11.16 0.86
N LEU A 595 -34.99 -10.52 1.96
CA LEU A 595 -35.28 -9.09 2.01
C LEU A 595 -34.17 -8.37 2.79
N ILE A 596 -33.48 -7.45 2.13
CA ILE A 596 -32.36 -6.66 2.69
C ILE A 596 -32.91 -5.26 2.96
N VAL A 597 -33.04 -4.90 4.22
CA VAL A 597 -33.61 -3.65 4.72
C VAL A 597 -32.46 -2.67 4.96
N ASP A 598 -32.28 -1.77 4.03
CA ASP A 598 -31.33 -0.68 4.14
C ASP A 598 -32.02 0.57 4.72
N GLN A 599 -31.45 1.13 5.78
CA GLN A 599 -31.94 2.37 6.41
C GLN A 599 -30.83 3.38 6.49
N SER A 600 -31.13 4.62 6.16
CA SER A 600 -30.16 5.73 6.23
C SER A 600 -30.87 7.07 6.45
N ASP A 601 -30.08 8.09 6.83
CA ASP A 601 -30.60 9.46 6.86
C ASP A 601 -31.07 9.89 5.45
N PRO A 602 -32.18 10.65 5.35
CA PRO A 602 -32.64 11.22 4.10
C PRO A 602 -31.54 12.07 3.44
N GLY A 603 -31.26 11.81 2.18
CA GLY A 603 -30.26 12.54 1.41
C GLY A 603 -28.87 11.89 1.37
N LEU A 604 -28.57 10.82 2.13
CA LEU A 604 -27.32 10.06 1.93
C LEU A 604 -27.22 9.50 0.50
N SER A 605 -28.35 9.19 -0.12
CA SER A 605 -28.43 8.88 -1.55
C SER A 605 -29.70 9.51 -2.16
N LEU A 606 -29.54 10.44 -3.11
CA LEU A 606 -30.67 11.07 -3.82
C LEU A 606 -31.54 10.11 -4.64
N SER A 607 -31.12 8.89 -4.80
CA SER A 607 -31.86 7.83 -5.49
C SER A 607 -32.41 6.77 -4.55
N ASP A 608 -32.29 7.00 -3.24
CA ASP A 608 -32.78 6.15 -2.14
C ASP A 608 -32.28 4.68 -2.16
N PHE A 609 -31.16 4.42 -2.84
CA PHE A 609 -30.58 3.07 -2.90
C PHE A 609 -30.01 2.57 -1.56
N LEU A 610 -29.87 3.48 -0.59
CA LEU A 610 -29.42 3.21 0.78
C LEU A 610 -30.55 3.36 1.81
N ASN A 611 -31.79 3.59 1.36
CA ASN A 611 -32.94 3.75 2.22
C ASN A 611 -34.16 3.08 1.56
N GLY A 612 -34.18 1.74 1.57
CA GLY A 612 -35.20 0.92 0.92
C GLY A 612 -34.94 -0.56 1.08
N ILE A 613 -35.74 -1.40 0.43
CA ILE A 613 -35.66 -2.86 0.55
C ILE A 613 -35.18 -3.46 -0.77
N LYS A 614 -34.06 -4.21 -0.75
CA LYS A 614 -33.64 -5.07 -1.84
C LYS A 614 -34.18 -6.48 -1.62
N ILE A 615 -34.82 -7.05 -2.61
CA ILE A 615 -35.48 -8.34 -2.54
C ILE A 615 -34.87 -9.28 -3.56
N LEU A 616 -34.32 -10.39 -3.07
CA LEU A 616 -33.78 -11.46 -3.89
C LEU A 616 -34.75 -12.63 -3.86
N VAL A 617 -35.55 -12.82 -4.90
CA VAL A 617 -36.52 -13.89 -5.02
C VAL A 617 -35.88 -15.16 -5.49
N THR A 618 -35.75 -16.16 -4.63
CA THR A 618 -35.09 -17.43 -4.93
C THR A 618 -35.98 -18.43 -5.64
N ASP A 619 -37.32 -18.34 -5.42
CA ASP A 619 -38.33 -19.16 -6.08
C ASP A 619 -39.45 -18.29 -6.66
N ALA A 620 -39.26 -17.81 -7.87
CA ALA A 620 -40.20 -16.93 -8.55
C ALA A 620 -41.55 -17.60 -8.86
N ALA A 621 -41.59 -18.91 -9.09
CA ALA A 621 -42.79 -19.66 -9.37
C ALA A 621 -43.63 -19.86 -8.09
N GLY A 622 -42.94 -20.28 -7.01
CA GLY A 622 -43.58 -20.62 -5.73
C GLY A 622 -43.91 -19.45 -4.82
N LEU A 623 -43.47 -18.20 -5.12
CA LEU A 623 -43.77 -17.03 -4.32
C LEU A 623 -44.89 -16.17 -4.93
N PRO A 624 -46.09 -16.12 -4.36
CA PRO A 624 -47.14 -15.19 -4.77
C PRO A 624 -46.78 -13.75 -4.38
N TRP A 625 -47.24 -12.76 -5.18
CA TRP A 625 -47.00 -11.34 -4.87
C TRP A 625 -47.67 -10.90 -3.56
N GLU A 626 -48.86 -11.41 -3.28
CA GLU A 626 -49.62 -11.11 -2.09
C GLU A 626 -48.86 -11.47 -0.80
N VAL A 627 -48.15 -12.61 -0.82
CA VAL A 627 -47.33 -13.06 0.31
C VAL A 627 -46.11 -12.19 0.46
N LEU A 628 -45.43 -11.85 -0.66
CA LEU A 628 -44.29 -10.95 -0.63
C LEU A 628 -44.72 -9.56 -0.14
N SER A 629 -45.85 -9.04 -0.61
CA SER A 629 -46.41 -7.76 -0.18
C SER A 629 -46.74 -7.78 1.33
N ALA A 630 -47.32 -8.88 1.84
CA ALA A 630 -47.57 -9.06 3.28
C ALA A 630 -46.24 -9.05 4.09
N ALA A 631 -45.20 -9.74 3.61
CA ALA A 631 -43.89 -9.70 4.24
C ALA A 631 -43.28 -8.28 4.24
N ILE A 632 -43.33 -7.55 3.12
CA ILE A 632 -42.88 -6.16 3.03
C ILE A 632 -43.66 -5.28 4.03
N SER A 633 -44.97 -5.47 4.16
CA SER A 633 -45.83 -4.68 5.09
C SER A 633 -45.38 -4.80 6.56
N GLN A 634 -44.79 -5.94 6.95
CA GLN A 634 -44.25 -6.13 8.30
C GLN A 634 -42.96 -5.32 8.55
N LEU A 635 -42.26 -4.97 7.50
CA LEU A 635 -40.98 -4.23 7.54
C LEU A 635 -41.15 -2.71 7.33
N THR A 636 -42.38 -2.26 6.98
CA THR A 636 -42.65 -0.82 6.74
C THR A 636 -42.39 0.05 7.97
N GLY A 637 -42.61 -0.47 9.17
CA GLY A 637 -42.37 0.24 10.43
C GLY A 637 -40.88 0.58 10.69
N CYS A 638 -39.97 0.04 9.90
CA CYS A 638 -38.55 0.39 9.94
C CYS A 638 -38.24 1.77 9.30
N TYR A 639 -39.20 2.33 8.52
CA TYR A 639 -39.00 3.52 7.72
C TYR A 639 -39.91 4.68 8.19
N ASN A 640 -39.34 5.88 8.09
CA ASN A 640 -40.07 7.13 8.40
C ASN A 640 -40.27 7.95 7.12
N ILE A 641 -40.76 7.29 6.06
CA ILE A 641 -41.00 7.86 4.72
C ILE A 641 -42.35 7.33 4.19
N ASP A 642 -43.04 8.11 3.36
CA ASP A 642 -44.38 7.75 2.82
C ASP A 642 -44.33 6.59 1.84
N LYS A 643 -43.24 6.48 1.09
CA LYS A 643 -43.05 5.46 0.05
C LYS A 643 -41.67 4.84 0.19
N ILE A 644 -41.63 3.53 0.34
CA ILE A 644 -40.38 2.75 0.48
C ILE A 644 -39.93 2.29 -0.90
N PRO A 645 -38.70 2.61 -1.33
CA PRO A 645 -38.10 2.08 -2.54
C PRO A 645 -37.89 0.57 -2.44
N LEU A 646 -38.39 -0.17 -3.40
CA LEU A 646 -38.13 -1.61 -3.55
C LEU A 646 -37.28 -1.86 -4.80
N LEU A 647 -36.26 -2.67 -4.66
CA LEU A 647 -35.46 -3.23 -5.74
C LEU A 647 -35.61 -4.75 -5.75
N VAL A 648 -36.26 -5.29 -6.78
CA VAL A 648 -36.63 -6.71 -6.87
C VAL A 648 -35.79 -7.42 -7.93
N TYR A 649 -35.13 -8.49 -7.55
CA TYR A 649 -34.32 -9.35 -8.41
C TYR A 649 -34.82 -10.81 -8.34
N PRO A 650 -34.92 -11.52 -9.44
CA PRO A 650 -34.71 -11.03 -10.81
C PRO A 650 -35.86 -10.13 -11.29
N SER A 651 -35.58 -9.22 -12.23
CA SER A 651 -36.58 -8.26 -12.70
C SER A 651 -37.79 -8.94 -13.36
N SER A 652 -37.62 -10.13 -13.91
CA SER A 652 -38.66 -10.95 -14.52
C SER A 652 -39.76 -11.42 -13.53
N TYR A 653 -39.50 -11.42 -12.22
CA TYR A 653 -40.46 -11.86 -11.22
C TYR A 653 -41.74 -10.98 -11.22
N LEU A 654 -41.60 -9.65 -11.16
CA LEU A 654 -42.75 -8.73 -11.17
C LEU A 654 -43.53 -8.82 -12.48
N GLU A 655 -42.83 -9.01 -13.61
CA GLU A 655 -43.48 -9.21 -14.91
C GLU A 655 -44.32 -10.49 -14.95
N ALA A 656 -43.75 -11.60 -14.47
CA ALA A 656 -44.44 -12.89 -14.41
C ALA A 656 -45.64 -12.87 -13.48
N LYS A 657 -45.63 -12.01 -12.43
CA LYS A 657 -46.78 -11.83 -11.50
C LYS A 657 -47.73 -10.72 -11.94
N GLY A 658 -47.52 -10.05 -13.06
CA GLY A 658 -48.37 -8.95 -13.54
C GLY A 658 -48.34 -7.71 -12.63
N VAL A 659 -47.28 -7.53 -11.84
CA VAL A 659 -47.18 -6.40 -10.89
C VAL A 659 -46.53 -5.21 -11.61
N PRO A 660 -47.23 -4.04 -11.65
CA PRO A 660 -46.64 -2.86 -12.28
C PRO A 660 -45.42 -2.35 -11.52
N PHE A 661 -44.41 -1.93 -12.22
CA PHE A 661 -43.18 -1.29 -11.68
C PHE A 661 -42.85 -0.04 -12.47
N GLU A 662 -42.11 0.89 -11.83
CA GLU A 662 -41.85 2.21 -12.41
C GLU A 662 -40.70 2.21 -13.44
N LYS A 663 -39.66 1.45 -13.19
CA LYS A 663 -38.42 1.44 -14.00
C LYS A 663 -37.54 0.24 -13.67
N ARG A 664 -36.51 0.03 -14.48
CA ARG A 664 -35.48 -0.96 -14.22
C ARG A 664 -34.14 -0.29 -13.90
N TYR A 665 -33.31 -0.98 -13.13
CA TYR A 665 -31.93 -0.61 -12.89
C TYR A 665 -31.01 -1.80 -13.12
N ASN A 666 -29.97 -1.58 -13.88
CA ASN A 666 -28.79 -2.42 -13.86
C ASN A 666 -27.96 -2.07 -12.61
N LEU A 667 -27.67 -3.06 -11.80
CA LEU A 667 -26.64 -3.01 -10.78
C LEU A 667 -25.35 -3.56 -11.37
N TRP A 668 -24.40 -2.67 -11.60
CA TRP A 668 -23.06 -3.00 -12.04
C TRP A 668 -22.15 -3.05 -10.81
N ILE A 669 -21.35 -4.13 -10.71
CA ILE A 669 -20.37 -4.32 -9.64
C ILE A 669 -19.08 -4.78 -10.28
N ILE A 670 -17.95 -4.17 -9.89
CA ILE A 670 -16.61 -4.57 -10.29
C ILE A 670 -15.76 -4.93 -9.07
N ASP A 671 -15.02 -6.03 -9.15
CA ASP A 671 -13.92 -6.35 -8.25
C ASP A 671 -12.73 -5.43 -8.55
N GLY A 672 -12.16 -4.81 -7.51
CA GLY A 672 -11.04 -3.88 -7.60
C GLY A 672 -9.81 -4.42 -8.33
N HIS A 673 -9.59 -5.74 -8.29
CA HIS A 673 -8.51 -6.39 -9.03
C HIS A 673 -8.59 -6.15 -10.55
N TYR A 674 -9.80 -5.93 -11.09
CA TYR A 674 -10.07 -5.64 -12.50
C TYR A 674 -10.22 -4.14 -12.81
N ALA A 675 -9.97 -3.28 -11.85
CA ALA A 675 -10.05 -1.82 -12.04
C ALA A 675 -9.10 -1.30 -13.13
N ARG A 676 -8.00 -2.00 -13.35
CA ARG A 676 -7.03 -1.68 -14.40
C ARG A 676 -7.56 -2.02 -15.79
N GLU A 677 -8.08 -3.22 -15.97
CA GLU A 677 -8.70 -3.69 -17.23
C GLU A 677 -9.86 -2.78 -17.60
N TYR A 678 -10.64 -2.35 -16.60
CA TYR A 678 -11.70 -1.38 -16.82
C TYR A 678 -11.18 -0.03 -17.30
N SER A 679 -10.09 0.47 -16.71
CA SER A 679 -9.45 1.72 -17.15
C SER A 679 -8.94 1.62 -18.60
N GLU A 680 -8.31 0.50 -18.96
CA GLU A 680 -7.84 0.23 -20.32
C GLU A 680 -9.02 0.21 -21.31
N TYR A 681 -10.10 -0.52 -20.99
CA TYR A 681 -11.34 -0.57 -21.78
C TYR A 681 -11.96 0.82 -22.00
N MET A 682 -12.09 1.61 -20.94
CA MET A 682 -12.63 2.97 -21.03
C MET A 682 -11.83 3.86 -21.97
N MET A 683 -10.50 3.84 -21.86
CA MET A 683 -9.61 4.68 -22.68
C MET A 683 -9.65 4.31 -24.16
N GLU A 684 -9.72 3.01 -24.48
CA GLU A 684 -9.85 2.52 -25.84
C GLU A 684 -11.19 2.95 -26.44
N ASN A 685 -12.29 2.75 -25.72
CA ASN A 685 -13.62 3.14 -26.18
C ASN A 685 -13.81 4.67 -26.30
N ALA A 686 -13.17 5.43 -25.44
CA ALA A 686 -13.16 6.90 -25.54
C ALA A 686 -12.42 7.38 -26.82
N LYS A 687 -11.30 6.76 -27.18
CA LYS A 687 -10.53 7.04 -28.41
C LYS A 687 -11.32 6.65 -29.67
N LEU A 688 -11.93 5.48 -29.67
CA LEU A 688 -12.77 5.00 -30.80
C LEU A 688 -13.94 5.97 -31.06
N ARG A 689 -14.68 6.40 -30.02
CA ARG A 689 -15.73 7.41 -30.18
C ARG A 689 -15.20 8.75 -30.73
N LEU A 690 -14.00 9.15 -30.35
CA LEU A 690 -13.39 10.36 -30.89
C LEU A 690 -13.14 10.24 -32.41
N SER A 691 -12.59 9.12 -32.84
CA SER A 691 -12.32 8.85 -34.26
C SER A 691 -13.61 8.74 -35.10
N PHE A 692 -14.65 8.12 -34.56
CA PHE A 692 -15.96 8.04 -35.22
C PHE A 692 -16.64 9.40 -35.38
N LEU A 693 -16.58 10.28 -34.35
CA LEU A 693 -17.16 11.61 -34.39
C LEU A 693 -16.39 12.56 -35.32
N ILE A 694 -15.09 12.44 -35.35
CA ILE A 694 -14.26 13.20 -36.32
C ILE A 694 -14.63 12.78 -37.74
N ARG A 695 -14.77 11.48 -38.01
CA ARG A 695 -15.22 10.96 -39.33
C ARG A 695 -16.65 11.41 -39.65
N ALA A 696 -17.57 11.40 -38.70
CA ALA A 696 -18.95 11.86 -38.91
C ALA A 696 -19.03 13.37 -39.14
N LEU A 697 -18.24 14.16 -38.42
CA LEU A 697 -18.13 15.60 -38.64
C LEU A 697 -17.49 15.94 -39.99
N MET A 698 -16.43 15.22 -40.37
CA MET A 698 -15.82 15.35 -41.70
C MET A 698 -16.80 14.96 -42.84
N LYS A 699 -17.56 13.88 -42.68
CA LYS A 699 -18.63 13.53 -43.62
C LYS A 699 -19.72 14.59 -43.74
N LYS A 700 -20.09 15.22 -42.60
CA LYS A 700 -21.09 16.28 -42.56
C LYS A 700 -20.55 17.60 -43.17
N TYR A 701 -19.26 17.86 -42.99
CA TYR A 701 -18.57 19.02 -43.56
C TYR A 701 -18.41 18.87 -45.11
N LEU A 702 -18.00 17.69 -45.55
CA LEU A 702 -17.87 17.38 -46.97
C LEU A 702 -19.21 17.44 -47.70
N LYS A 703 -20.31 16.90 -47.12
CA LYS A 703 -21.66 17.02 -47.66
C LYS A 703 -22.22 18.46 -47.71
N LYS A 704 -21.64 19.38 -46.98
CA LYS A 704 -22.09 20.80 -46.98
C LYS A 704 -21.33 21.67 -47.97
N HIS A 705 -20.27 21.13 -48.57
CA HIS A 705 -19.45 21.82 -49.59
C HIS A 705 -19.57 21.19 -51.00
N ASP A 706 -20.34 20.07 -51.15
CA ASP A 706 -20.64 19.43 -52.42
C ASP A 706 -22.09 19.67 -52.87
N GLY A 707 -22.80 20.69 -52.27
CA GLY A 707 -24.14 21.10 -52.60
C GLY A 707 -24.22 22.59 -52.97
#